data_9f1c3744d08df67a2806c3a44848347e
#
_entry.id   9f1c3744d08df67a2806c3a44848347e
#
_cell.length_a   1.000
_cell.length_b   1.000
_cell.length_c   1.000
_cell.angle_alpha   90.00
_cell.angle_beta   90.00
_cell.angle_gamma   90.00
#
_symmetry.space_group_name_H-M   'P 1'
#
loop_
_entity.id
_entity.type
_entity.pdbx_description
1 polymer ?
#
loop_
_entity_poly.entity_id
_entity_poly.type
_entity_poly.pdbx_seq_one_letter_code
_entity_poly.pdbx_strand_id
1 'polypeptide(L)'
;MILHSIETPADLKSLHRDELTELCAEIRAFVVDTVTATGGHLGSNLGAVELTVALHRVFDSPRDVILWDTGHQAYVHKLLTGRRYGFKTLRQADGMSGYPNRAESEHDWIENSHASTALSYAHGIANGFALRGIGGERKVIAVVGDGALTGGMAYEALNNLGHSGRRVVIVLNDNGRSYAPTVSQLSQSLTTLRLNPTYTAARERLRLRLRELPALGPLAYSGVHSLTSALRELVTPHTFFEALGVRYAGPIDGHDVEHMEQAFTHAAEWDGPIVVHVLTQKGRGYAPAEEDDIQRLHDVKATNPIALENSVGSSAGLAVGGPAVTDTGGVCSPGSLPETEVDALPPRASTYTEAFTRALLAAAADDPRVVALTAAMPGPTGLLPFQARYPDRFFDVGIAEQHEVTSAAGMAMAGLRPVIAVYSTFLSRAFDQANLDVGLHACPVVFVLDRAGITGDDGPSHHGVLDMALALSIPGLTVFAPSCAEEIEPMLRTALELNGPSTIRFPKTAPRHVGADEVGQGLEARRLRVGDGSVCLLGIGKSVGACLAAADELAAGGIDATVWDVRVVSPPDTAMLAEAARHALVVTAEDGVRHGGAGAFLVEAITAQTESDGLSGPATRVLGIPREYVAQGKADDILASLGLDGAGIAKSVRRALVDLPTTADVPPH
;
A
#
# COMPACT_ATOMS: atom_id res chain seq x y z
N MET A 1 35.07 -6.83 5.08
CA MET A 1 33.66 -6.49 4.71
C MET A 1 33.69 -5.40 3.65
N ILE A 2 33.35 -5.78 2.44
CA ILE A 2 33.38 -4.90 1.25
C ILE A 2 32.30 -3.82 1.33
N LEU A 3 31.11 -4.14 1.87
CA LEU A 3 30.00 -3.20 2.02
C LEU A 3 30.39 -1.93 2.80
N HIS A 4 31.34 -2.03 3.70
CA HIS A 4 31.81 -0.87 4.47
C HIS A 4 32.64 0.14 3.67
N SER A 5 33.23 -0.28 2.54
CA SER A 5 33.99 0.59 1.63
C SER A 5 33.13 1.21 0.53
N ILE A 6 31.84 0.84 0.43
CA ILE A 6 30.92 1.39 -0.56
C ILE A 6 30.22 2.61 0.05
N GLU A 7 30.57 3.79 -0.41
CA GLU A 7 29.93 5.05 -0.04
C GLU A 7 29.15 5.66 -1.22
N THR A 8 29.57 5.35 -2.44
CA THR A 8 28.94 5.84 -3.68
C THR A 8 28.81 4.71 -4.70
N PRO A 9 27.91 4.82 -5.67
CA PRO A 9 27.82 3.85 -6.78
C PRO A 9 29.13 3.70 -7.59
N ALA A 10 29.97 4.73 -7.59
CA ALA A 10 31.26 4.68 -8.30
C ALA A 10 32.22 3.63 -7.69
N ASP A 11 32.14 3.37 -6.39
CA ASP A 11 33.00 2.40 -5.71
C ASP A 11 32.76 0.97 -6.20
N LEU A 12 31.53 0.68 -6.69
CA LEU A 12 31.19 -0.63 -7.26
C LEU A 12 31.92 -0.94 -8.57
N LYS A 13 32.28 0.09 -9.35
CA LYS A 13 32.83 -0.09 -10.71
C LYS A 13 34.22 -0.70 -10.69
N SER A 14 34.95 -0.60 -9.58
CA SER A 14 36.30 -1.15 -9.40
C SER A 14 36.33 -2.60 -8.92
N LEU A 15 35.21 -3.14 -8.42
CA LEU A 15 35.14 -4.47 -7.81
C LEU A 15 35.21 -5.58 -8.88
N HIS A 16 35.98 -6.63 -8.56
CA HIS A 16 36.05 -7.84 -9.34
C HIS A 16 34.90 -8.81 -9.02
N ARG A 17 34.71 -9.84 -9.84
CA ARG A 17 33.59 -10.78 -9.76
C ARG A 17 33.45 -11.45 -8.38
N ASP A 18 34.55 -11.90 -7.81
CA ASP A 18 34.54 -12.58 -6.51
C ASP A 18 34.13 -11.61 -5.39
N GLU A 19 34.63 -10.37 -5.45
CA GLU A 19 34.25 -9.28 -4.52
C GLU A 19 32.77 -8.90 -4.65
N LEU A 20 32.19 -8.92 -5.86
CA LEU A 20 30.76 -8.68 -6.07
C LEU A 20 29.90 -9.78 -5.46
N THR A 21 30.35 -11.03 -5.53
CA THR A 21 29.65 -12.16 -4.90
C THR A 21 29.65 -12.02 -3.38
N GLU A 22 30.80 -11.67 -2.82
CA GLU A 22 30.95 -11.40 -1.38
C GLU A 22 30.09 -10.18 -0.95
N LEU A 23 30.14 -9.07 -1.71
CA LEU A 23 29.32 -7.89 -1.47
C LEU A 23 27.82 -8.20 -1.45
N CYS A 24 27.33 -8.98 -2.40
CA CYS A 24 25.92 -9.38 -2.45
C CYS A 24 25.53 -10.20 -1.22
N ALA A 25 26.41 -11.07 -0.74
CA ALA A 25 26.17 -11.82 0.51
C ALA A 25 26.16 -10.89 1.74
N GLU A 26 27.11 -9.94 1.84
CA GLU A 26 27.16 -8.94 2.92
C GLU A 26 25.93 -8.04 2.92
N ILE A 27 25.46 -7.57 1.75
CA ILE A 27 24.23 -6.78 1.61
C ILE A 27 23.02 -7.57 2.13
N ARG A 28 22.87 -8.85 1.76
CA ARG A 28 21.78 -9.69 2.26
C ARG A 28 21.79 -9.82 3.77
N ALA A 29 22.95 -10.14 4.34
CA ALA A 29 23.09 -10.25 5.79
C ALA A 29 22.70 -8.94 6.48
N PHE A 30 23.21 -7.80 5.98
CA PHE A 30 22.89 -6.49 6.52
C PHE A 30 21.38 -6.16 6.44
N VAL A 31 20.72 -6.44 5.30
CA VAL A 31 19.29 -6.18 5.12
C VAL A 31 18.46 -7.08 6.05
N VAL A 32 18.81 -8.36 6.19
CA VAL A 32 18.13 -9.28 7.12
C VAL A 32 18.25 -8.76 8.55
N ASP A 33 19.48 -8.47 9.02
CA ASP A 33 19.73 -8.02 10.39
C ASP A 33 18.99 -6.72 10.70
N THR A 34 19.01 -5.76 9.77
CA THR A 34 18.39 -4.45 9.97
C THR A 34 16.88 -4.53 9.93
N VAL A 35 16.30 -5.18 8.89
CA VAL A 35 14.85 -5.20 8.70
C VAL A 35 14.15 -6.06 9.77
N THR A 36 14.78 -7.12 10.26
CA THR A 36 14.24 -7.88 11.39
C THR A 36 14.23 -7.07 12.69
N ALA A 37 15.17 -6.13 12.86
CA ALA A 37 15.22 -5.26 14.03
C ALA A 37 14.27 -4.06 13.93
N THR A 38 14.16 -3.40 12.75
CA THR A 38 13.38 -2.16 12.57
C THR A 38 11.97 -2.39 12.01
N GLY A 39 11.73 -3.54 11.41
CA GLY A 39 10.57 -3.79 10.54
C GLY A 39 10.79 -3.28 9.12
N GLY A 40 9.99 -3.77 8.16
CA GLY A 40 10.01 -3.29 6.79
C GLY A 40 9.92 -4.39 5.74
N HIS A 41 10.18 -4.04 4.48
CA HIS A 41 10.08 -4.95 3.33
C HIS A 41 11.35 -5.78 3.19
N LEU A 42 11.25 -7.10 3.46
CA LEU A 42 12.42 -7.98 3.47
C LEU A 42 12.56 -8.76 2.15
N GLY A 43 11.60 -9.61 1.85
CA GLY A 43 11.70 -10.58 0.75
C GLY A 43 11.94 -9.94 -0.62
N SER A 44 11.31 -8.81 -0.90
CA SER A 44 11.47 -8.07 -2.17
C SER A 44 12.89 -7.52 -2.32
N ASN A 45 13.48 -6.99 -1.25
CA ASN A 45 14.85 -6.46 -1.25
C ASN A 45 15.90 -7.57 -1.40
N LEU A 46 15.69 -8.72 -0.76
CA LEU A 46 16.61 -9.87 -0.89
C LEU A 46 16.64 -10.42 -2.33
N GLY A 47 15.51 -10.35 -3.04
CA GLY A 47 15.43 -10.75 -4.45
C GLY A 47 16.10 -9.76 -5.41
N ALA A 48 16.23 -8.49 -5.04
CA ALA A 48 16.72 -7.42 -5.90
C ALA A 48 18.22 -7.07 -5.71
N VAL A 49 18.98 -7.83 -4.93
CA VAL A 49 20.37 -7.48 -4.57
C VAL A 49 21.27 -7.40 -5.80
N GLU A 50 21.43 -8.49 -6.56
CA GLU A 50 22.28 -8.54 -7.74
C GLU A 50 21.78 -7.58 -8.82
N LEU A 51 20.47 -7.49 -8.99
CA LEU A 51 19.82 -6.56 -9.91
C LEU A 51 20.25 -5.11 -9.63
N THR A 52 20.19 -4.70 -8.37
CA THR A 52 20.53 -3.34 -7.97
C THR A 52 22.03 -3.07 -8.12
N VAL A 53 22.88 -4.03 -7.77
CA VAL A 53 24.33 -3.95 -7.99
C VAL A 53 24.64 -3.78 -9.47
N ALA A 54 24.07 -4.60 -10.35
CA ALA A 54 24.27 -4.52 -11.80
C ALA A 54 23.81 -3.18 -12.39
N LEU A 55 22.67 -2.65 -11.93
CA LEU A 55 22.18 -1.33 -12.34
C LEU A 55 23.17 -0.22 -12.00
N HIS A 56 23.67 -0.17 -10.77
CA HIS A 56 24.62 0.87 -10.34
C HIS A 56 26.03 0.69 -10.92
N ARG A 57 26.38 -0.47 -11.43
CA ARG A 57 27.63 -0.68 -12.15
C ARG A 57 27.57 -0.19 -13.59
N VAL A 58 26.39 -0.27 -14.23
CA VAL A 58 26.21 0.14 -15.64
C VAL A 58 25.82 1.61 -15.74
N PHE A 59 24.88 2.07 -14.92
CA PHE A 59 24.32 3.41 -15.01
C PHE A 59 24.94 4.37 -13.98
N ASP A 60 25.11 5.63 -14.38
CA ASP A 60 25.75 6.69 -13.59
C ASP A 60 24.70 7.49 -12.78
N SER A 61 24.11 6.89 -11.74
CA SER A 61 23.23 7.62 -10.84
C SER A 61 24.04 8.60 -9.96
N PRO A 62 23.56 9.85 -9.75
CA PRO A 62 22.25 10.41 -10.08
C PRO A 62 22.14 11.06 -11.47
N ARG A 63 23.22 11.08 -12.25
CA ARG A 63 23.21 11.62 -13.62
C ARG A 63 22.19 10.85 -14.47
N ASP A 64 22.30 9.53 -14.50
CA ASP A 64 21.27 8.65 -15.04
C ASP A 64 20.17 8.46 -14.01
N VAL A 65 18.92 8.43 -14.45
CA VAL A 65 17.76 8.38 -13.58
C VAL A 65 17.33 6.94 -13.39
N ILE A 66 17.35 6.44 -12.14
CA ILE A 66 16.82 5.12 -11.79
C ILE A 66 15.55 5.33 -10.98
N LEU A 67 14.42 4.87 -11.53
CA LEU A 67 13.09 4.98 -10.91
C LEU A 67 12.67 3.61 -10.40
N TRP A 68 12.17 3.57 -9.16
CA TRP A 68 11.68 2.34 -8.53
C TRP A 68 10.17 2.38 -8.43
N ASP A 69 9.49 1.49 -9.16
CA ASP A 69 8.03 1.36 -9.04
C ASP A 69 7.66 0.84 -7.65
N THR A 70 6.65 1.44 -7.02
CA THR A 70 6.30 1.21 -5.61
C THR A 70 7.43 1.58 -4.63
N GLY A 71 8.69 1.34 -4.97
CA GLY A 71 9.87 1.71 -4.19
C GLY A 71 10.17 0.83 -2.97
N HIS A 72 9.33 -0.15 -2.64
CA HIS A 72 9.52 -1.06 -1.50
C HIS A 72 10.75 -2.00 -1.65
N GLN A 73 11.31 -2.13 -2.85
CA GLN A 73 12.49 -2.93 -3.19
C GLN A 73 13.78 -2.09 -3.32
N ALA A 74 13.79 -0.84 -2.82
CA ALA A 74 14.88 0.11 -3.01
C ALA A 74 15.90 0.18 -1.85
N TYR A 75 15.86 -0.75 -0.88
CA TYR A 75 16.80 -0.71 0.25
C TYR A 75 18.25 -0.91 -0.20
N VAL A 76 18.49 -1.80 -1.15
CA VAL A 76 19.82 -2.00 -1.73
C VAL A 76 20.31 -0.75 -2.46
N HIS A 77 19.42 -0.07 -3.19
CA HIS A 77 19.71 1.23 -3.79
C HIS A 77 20.13 2.27 -2.74
N LYS A 78 19.41 2.34 -1.62
CA LYS A 78 19.79 3.24 -0.50
C LYS A 78 21.17 2.88 0.09
N LEU A 79 21.46 1.59 0.26
CA LEU A 79 22.77 1.14 0.75
C LEU A 79 23.91 1.57 -0.17
N LEU A 80 23.76 1.37 -1.48
CA LEU A 80 24.78 1.65 -2.49
C LEU A 80 24.93 3.13 -2.82
N THR A 81 24.03 3.98 -2.33
CA THR A 81 24.03 5.44 -2.48
C THR A 81 24.37 6.18 -1.17
N GLY A 82 25.16 5.56 -0.29
CA GLY A 82 25.77 6.20 0.88
C GLY A 82 24.90 6.28 2.13
N ARG A 83 23.70 5.69 2.14
CA ARG A 83 22.72 5.83 3.24
C ARG A 83 22.75 4.69 4.27
N ARG A 84 23.81 3.88 4.31
CA ARG A 84 23.94 2.73 5.22
C ARG A 84 23.66 3.08 6.68
N TYR A 85 24.15 4.21 7.14
CA TYR A 85 23.99 4.63 8.54
C TYR A 85 22.55 4.96 8.93
N GLY A 86 21.70 5.38 7.97
CA GLY A 86 20.29 5.68 8.17
C GLY A 86 19.41 4.44 8.45
N PHE A 87 19.91 3.24 8.13
CA PHE A 87 19.15 2.00 8.34
C PHE A 87 18.83 1.70 9.81
N LYS A 88 19.60 2.25 10.77
CA LYS A 88 19.28 2.13 12.21
C LYS A 88 17.95 2.76 12.59
N THR A 89 17.50 3.74 11.81
CA THR A 89 16.24 4.47 12.01
C THR A 89 15.25 4.29 10.85
N LEU A 90 15.40 3.17 10.12
CA LEU A 90 14.52 2.85 8.98
C LEU A 90 13.06 2.82 9.44
N ARG A 91 12.18 3.58 8.75
CA ARG A 91 10.74 3.70 9.01
C ARG A 91 10.38 4.30 10.39
N GLN A 92 11.32 4.90 11.09
CA GLN A 92 11.08 5.60 12.36
C GLN A 92 10.87 7.10 12.14
N ALA A 93 10.28 7.77 13.14
CA ALA A 93 10.15 9.22 13.14
C ALA A 93 11.54 9.88 13.01
N ASP A 94 11.64 10.92 12.21
CA ASP A 94 12.90 11.64 11.89
C ASP A 94 14.01 10.73 11.34
N GLY A 95 13.66 9.51 10.94
CA GLY A 95 14.57 8.50 10.40
C GLY A 95 14.46 8.34 8.89
N MET A 96 15.15 7.32 8.37
CA MET A 96 15.16 7.00 6.95
C MET A 96 13.81 6.40 6.52
N SER A 97 13.26 6.90 5.40
CA SER A 97 12.03 6.38 4.80
C SER A 97 12.20 4.93 4.30
N GLY A 98 11.13 4.14 4.38
CA GLY A 98 11.05 2.80 3.78
C GLY A 98 10.91 2.80 2.25
N TYR A 99 10.84 3.97 1.62
CA TYR A 99 10.72 4.19 0.18
C TYR A 99 11.75 5.22 -0.29
N PRO A 100 12.03 5.36 -1.60
CA PRO A 100 12.81 6.48 -2.10
C PRO A 100 12.26 7.81 -1.61
N ASN A 101 13.16 8.72 -1.22
CA ASN A 101 12.80 10.02 -0.69
C ASN A 101 13.78 11.08 -1.18
N ARG A 102 13.27 12.08 -1.89
CA ARG A 102 14.06 13.15 -2.53
C ARG A 102 14.75 14.06 -1.53
N ALA A 103 14.23 14.15 -0.30
CA ALA A 103 14.89 14.90 0.76
C ALA A 103 16.10 14.15 1.34
N GLU A 104 16.17 12.83 1.17
CA GLU A 104 17.29 12.01 1.66
C GLU A 104 18.46 11.97 0.68
N SER A 105 18.21 11.99 -0.63
CA SER A 105 19.25 11.78 -1.62
C SER A 105 18.88 12.30 -3.02
N GLU A 106 19.86 12.86 -3.73
CA GLU A 106 19.75 13.23 -5.14
C GLU A 106 19.59 12.02 -6.08
N HIS A 107 19.86 10.81 -5.61
CA HIS A 107 19.65 9.57 -6.34
C HIS A 107 18.17 9.19 -6.41
N ASP A 108 17.31 9.73 -5.53
CA ASP A 108 15.88 9.45 -5.45
C ASP A 108 15.10 10.52 -6.25
N TRP A 109 14.57 10.14 -7.40
CA TRP A 109 13.88 11.07 -8.30
C TRP A 109 12.38 11.19 -8.06
N ILE A 110 11.77 10.16 -7.49
CA ILE A 110 10.32 10.10 -7.22
C ILE A 110 10.06 9.57 -5.80
N GLU A 111 8.95 10.00 -5.22
CA GLU A 111 8.49 9.63 -3.89
C GLU A 111 7.06 9.06 -3.96
N ASN A 112 6.83 8.06 -4.81
CA ASN A 112 5.51 7.48 -4.96
C ASN A 112 5.56 5.97 -4.74
N SER A 113 4.93 5.49 -3.67
CA SER A 113 4.82 4.07 -3.35
C SER A 113 3.55 3.40 -3.89
N HIS A 114 2.70 4.12 -4.64
CA HIS A 114 1.61 3.52 -5.40
C HIS A 114 2.17 2.88 -6.68
N ALA A 115 1.86 1.61 -6.90
CA ALA A 115 2.39 0.84 -8.02
C ALA A 115 1.95 1.39 -9.40
N SER A 116 2.63 0.97 -10.46
CA SER A 116 2.33 1.26 -11.88
C SER A 116 2.61 2.70 -12.33
N THR A 117 3.32 3.51 -11.52
CA THR A 117 3.56 4.92 -11.82
C THR A 117 4.92 5.20 -12.47
N ALA A 118 5.92 4.33 -12.24
CA ALA A 118 7.32 4.59 -12.64
C ALA A 118 7.48 4.73 -14.16
N LEU A 119 6.72 3.99 -14.96
CA LEU A 119 6.78 4.09 -16.43
C LEU A 119 6.29 5.44 -16.96
N SER A 120 5.23 6.01 -16.34
CA SER A 120 4.72 7.34 -16.71
C SER A 120 5.72 8.42 -16.31
N TYR A 121 6.35 8.33 -15.14
CA TYR A 121 7.46 9.21 -14.76
C TYR A 121 8.63 9.11 -15.74
N ALA A 122 9.04 7.88 -16.10
CA ALA A 122 10.12 7.65 -17.05
C ALA A 122 9.85 8.29 -18.42
N HIS A 123 8.62 8.12 -18.94
CA HIS A 123 8.18 8.76 -20.17
C HIS A 123 8.25 10.29 -20.09
N GLY A 124 7.73 10.88 -19.00
CA GLY A 124 7.77 12.32 -18.77
C GLY A 124 9.20 12.87 -18.69
N ILE A 125 10.08 12.20 -17.94
CA ILE A 125 11.49 12.60 -17.80
C ILE A 125 12.24 12.45 -19.13
N ALA A 126 12.03 11.36 -19.87
CA ALA A 126 12.65 11.15 -21.19
C ALA A 126 12.20 12.22 -22.21
N ASN A 127 10.93 12.61 -22.20
CA ASN A 127 10.43 13.75 -22.99
C ASN A 127 11.11 15.06 -22.58
N GLY A 128 11.23 15.33 -21.27
CA GLY A 128 11.93 16.51 -20.77
C GLY A 128 13.40 16.55 -21.18
N PHE A 129 14.11 15.43 -21.13
CA PHE A 129 15.50 15.34 -21.58
C PHE A 129 15.64 15.53 -23.10
N ALA A 130 14.72 14.97 -23.89
CA ALA A 130 14.71 15.16 -25.33
C ALA A 130 14.50 16.62 -25.74
N LEU A 131 13.53 17.32 -25.12
CA LEU A 131 13.28 18.74 -25.37
C LEU A 131 14.44 19.64 -24.95
N ARG A 132 15.22 19.24 -23.95
CA ARG A 132 16.43 19.94 -23.51
C ARG A 132 17.68 19.58 -24.33
N GLY A 133 17.59 18.68 -25.30
CA GLY A 133 18.70 18.23 -26.12
C GLY A 133 19.71 17.31 -25.43
N ILE A 134 19.39 16.81 -24.23
CA ILE A 134 20.27 15.93 -23.42
C ILE A 134 19.82 14.46 -23.38
N GLY A 135 18.81 14.09 -24.18
CA GLY A 135 18.24 12.73 -24.21
C GLY A 135 19.19 11.66 -24.69
N GLY A 136 20.29 12.01 -25.38
CA GLY A 136 21.38 11.10 -25.73
C GLY A 136 22.43 10.89 -24.63
N GLU A 137 22.55 11.85 -23.71
CA GLU A 137 23.60 11.91 -22.70
C GLU A 137 23.22 11.27 -21.38
N ARG A 138 21.92 11.27 -21.07
CA ARG A 138 21.36 10.76 -19.81
C ARG A 138 20.39 9.63 -20.07
N LYS A 139 20.50 8.57 -19.29
CA LYS A 139 19.60 7.41 -19.39
C LYS A 139 18.46 7.53 -18.38
N VAL A 140 17.31 6.97 -18.75
CA VAL A 140 16.16 6.84 -17.87
C VAL A 140 15.83 5.37 -17.72
N ILE A 141 15.89 4.87 -16.50
CA ILE A 141 15.69 3.47 -16.14
C ILE A 141 14.48 3.39 -15.20
N ALA A 142 13.51 2.52 -15.52
CA ALA A 142 12.38 2.23 -14.67
C ALA A 142 12.40 0.77 -14.23
N VAL A 143 12.56 0.51 -12.95
CA VAL A 143 12.49 -0.83 -12.36
C VAL A 143 11.06 -1.09 -11.93
N VAL A 144 10.40 -2.05 -12.57
CA VAL A 144 8.98 -2.34 -12.41
C VAL A 144 8.79 -3.81 -12.05
N GLY A 145 8.07 -4.09 -10.96
CA GLY A 145 7.68 -5.47 -10.60
C GLY A 145 6.59 -6.02 -11.53
N ASP A 146 6.55 -7.34 -11.68
CA ASP A 146 5.51 -8.03 -12.46
C ASP A 146 4.08 -7.73 -11.96
N GLY A 147 3.90 -7.57 -10.64
CA GLY A 147 2.64 -7.11 -10.05
C GLY A 147 2.24 -5.71 -10.51
N ALA A 148 3.17 -4.77 -10.59
CA ALA A 148 2.90 -3.40 -11.00
C ALA A 148 2.50 -3.29 -12.50
N LEU A 149 2.88 -4.26 -13.33
CA LEU A 149 2.41 -4.34 -14.72
C LEU A 149 0.92 -4.72 -14.85
N THR A 150 0.25 -5.14 -13.78
CA THR A 150 -1.20 -5.44 -13.83
C THR A 150 -2.06 -4.17 -13.80
N GLY A 151 -1.51 -3.04 -13.39
CA GLY A 151 -2.22 -1.76 -13.33
C GLY A 151 -2.39 -1.07 -14.69
N GLY A 152 -3.54 -0.44 -14.92
CA GLY A 152 -3.89 0.24 -16.17
C GLY A 152 -2.88 1.31 -16.59
N MET A 153 -2.37 2.11 -15.64
CA MET A 153 -1.34 3.12 -15.92
C MET A 153 -0.08 2.56 -16.56
N ALA A 154 0.34 1.32 -16.21
CA ALA A 154 1.50 0.69 -16.83
C ALA A 154 1.27 0.44 -18.33
N TYR A 155 0.06 -0.03 -18.71
CA TYR A 155 -0.31 -0.23 -20.11
C TYR A 155 -0.39 1.10 -20.88
N GLU A 156 -0.98 2.13 -20.29
CA GLU A 156 -1.04 3.49 -20.86
C GLU A 156 0.38 4.03 -21.12
N ALA A 157 1.27 3.87 -20.14
CA ALA A 157 2.65 4.31 -20.26
C ALA A 157 3.42 3.54 -21.32
N LEU A 158 3.28 2.19 -21.39
CA LEU A 158 3.92 1.35 -22.41
C LEU A 158 3.46 1.75 -23.81
N ASN A 159 2.15 1.97 -24.01
CA ASN A 159 1.59 2.41 -25.30
C ASN A 159 2.18 3.78 -25.73
N ASN A 160 2.27 4.73 -24.79
CA ASN A 160 2.83 6.06 -25.07
C ASN A 160 4.35 6.03 -25.30
N LEU A 161 5.09 5.20 -24.56
CA LEU A 161 6.53 4.99 -24.77
C LEU A 161 6.82 4.41 -26.16
N GLY A 162 6.07 3.38 -26.57
CA GLY A 162 6.20 2.80 -27.89
C GLY A 162 5.88 3.79 -29.01
N HIS A 163 4.79 4.57 -28.87
CA HIS A 163 4.41 5.60 -29.83
C HIS A 163 5.46 6.72 -29.95
N SER A 164 5.98 7.19 -28.84
CA SER A 164 6.95 8.29 -28.82
C SER A 164 8.37 7.89 -29.19
N GLY A 165 8.71 6.61 -29.12
CA GLY A 165 10.06 6.07 -29.36
C GLY A 165 11.13 6.59 -28.40
N ARG A 166 10.75 7.10 -27.20
CA ARG A 166 11.69 7.65 -26.22
C ARG A 166 12.61 6.57 -25.64
N ARG A 167 13.87 6.92 -25.45
CA ARG A 167 14.87 6.03 -24.83
C ARG A 167 14.57 5.85 -23.37
N VAL A 168 13.99 4.71 -23.01
CA VAL A 168 13.73 4.28 -21.64
C VAL A 168 14.10 2.81 -21.51
N VAL A 169 14.93 2.49 -20.53
CA VAL A 169 15.23 1.10 -20.16
C VAL A 169 14.22 0.68 -19.08
N ILE A 170 13.35 -0.24 -19.42
CA ILE A 170 12.35 -0.80 -18.52
C ILE A 170 12.91 -2.11 -17.98
N VAL A 171 13.21 -2.17 -16.70
CA VAL A 171 13.68 -3.39 -16.04
C VAL A 171 12.49 -4.08 -15.40
N LEU A 172 11.98 -5.12 -16.04
CA LEU A 172 10.91 -5.94 -15.51
C LEU A 172 11.49 -6.95 -14.51
N ASN A 173 11.34 -6.66 -13.23
CA ASN A 173 11.73 -7.54 -12.14
C ASN A 173 10.61 -8.55 -11.89
N ASP A 174 10.71 -9.72 -12.50
CA ASP A 174 9.71 -10.80 -12.40
C ASP A 174 10.12 -11.81 -11.33
N ASN A 175 9.38 -11.79 -10.22
CA ASN A 175 9.50 -12.80 -9.17
C ASN A 175 8.19 -13.61 -8.99
N GLY A 176 7.17 -13.36 -9.81
CA GLY A 176 5.89 -14.06 -9.85
C GLY A 176 4.95 -13.73 -8.69
N ARG A 177 5.26 -12.70 -7.88
CA ARG A 177 4.49 -12.38 -6.67
C ARG A 177 4.50 -10.89 -6.32
N SER A 178 3.32 -10.41 -5.89
CA SER A 178 3.18 -9.21 -5.05
C SER A 178 3.03 -9.63 -3.58
N TYR A 179 1.96 -9.27 -2.88
CA TYR A 179 1.56 -9.91 -1.60
C TYR A 179 1.05 -11.34 -1.83
N ALA A 180 0.44 -11.59 -2.98
CA ALA A 180 -0.05 -12.88 -3.44
C ALA A 180 0.59 -13.22 -4.80
N PRO A 181 0.42 -14.44 -5.33
CA PRO A 181 0.79 -14.75 -6.71
C PRO A 181 0.16 -13.75 -7.68
N THR A 182 0.94 -13.23 -8.62
CA THR A 182 0.46 -12.20 -9.55
C THR A 182 -0.62 -12.76 -10.48
N VAL A 183 -1.80 -12.13 -10.47
CA VAL A 183 -2.97 -12.56 -11.25
C VAL A 183 -3.05 -11.75 -12.54
N SER A 184 -2.61 -12.30 -13.66
CA SER A 184 -2.87 -11.77 -15.01
C SER A 184 -2.49 -12.79 -16.09
N GLN A 185 -3.10 -12.70 -17.28
CA GLN A 185 -2.71 -13.51 -18.43
C GLN A 185 -1.28 -13.20 -18.87
N LEU A 186 -0.85 -11.94 -18.77
CA LEU A 186 0.53 -11.55 -19.05
C LEU A 186 1.49 -12.23 -18.06
N SER A 187 1.18 -12.20 -16.76
CA SER A 187 1.97 -12.88 -15.72
C SER A 187 1.98 -14.40 -15.91
N GLN A 188 0.85 -15.02 -16.28
CA GLN A 188 0.81 -16.46 -16.58
C GLN A 188 1.68 -16.81 -17.81
N SER A 189 1.68 -15.97 -18.84
CA SER A 189 2.56 -16.14 -20.00
C SER A 189 4.03 -15.99 -19.63
N LEU A 190 4.38 -15.04 -18.76
CA LEU A 190 5.71 -14.87 -18.19
C LEU A 190 6.10 -16.07 -17.30
N THR A 191 5.18 -16.57 -16.49
CA THR A 191 5.38 -17.74 -15.61
C THR A 191 5.56 -19.02 -16.41
N THR A 192 4.85 -19.20 -17.51
CA THR A 192 5.01 -20.34 -18.41
C THR A 192 6.42 -20.39 -19.01
N LEU A 193 7.00 -19.24 -19.35
CA LEU A 193 8.41 -19.13 -19.76
C LEU A 193 9.38 -19.51 -18.64
N ARG A 194 9.09 -19.06 -17.43
CA ARG A 194 9.89 -19.33 -16.21
C ARG A 194 9.93 -20.82 -15.87
N LEU A 195 8.80 -21.52 -16.02
CA LEU A 195 8.64 -22.93 -15.64
C LEU A 195 8.96 -23.92 -16.78
N ASN A 196 9.29 -23.46 -18.01
CA ASN A 196 9.54 -24.36 -19.12
C ASN A 196 10.96 -24.96 -19.09
N PRO A 197 11.13 -26.23 -18.63
CA PRO A 197 12.45 -26.86 -18.50
C PRO A 197 13.13 -27.07 -19.87
N THR A 198 12.36 -27.12 -20.95
CA THR A 198 12.89 -27.28 -22.31
C THR A 198 13.56 -25.98 -22.79
N TYR A 199 13.00 -24.82 -22.41
CA TYR A 199 13.57 -23.51 -22.74
C TYR A 199 14.88 -23.27 -21.98
N THR A 200 14.90 -23.52 -20.67
CA THR A 200 16.11 -23.38 -19.84
C THR A 200 17.21 -24.36 -20.25
N ALA A 201 16.86 -25.63 -20.50
CA ALA A 201 17.81 -26.65 -20.94
C ALA A 201 18.32 -26.43 -22.38
N ALA A 202 17.47 -26.00 -23.30
CA ALA A 202 17.88 -25.69 -24.67
C ALA A 202 18.84 -24.47 -24.73
N ARG A 203 18.58 -23.46 -23.89
CA ARG A 203 19.44 -22.28 -23.74
C ARG A 203 20.81 -22.63 -23.17
N GLU A 204 20.85 -23.47 -22.12
CA GLU A 204 22.10 -23.93 -21.51
C GLU A 204 22.94 -24.79 -22.50
N ARG A 205 22.30 -25.68 -23.26
CA ARG A 205 22.97 -26.48 -24.29
C ARG A 205 23.48 -25.63 -25.44
N LEU A 206 22.74 -24.59 -25.85
CA LEU A 206 23.18 -23.65 -26.89
C LEU A 206 24.36 -22.80 -26.41
N ARG A 207 24.31 -22.33 -25.13
CA ARG A 207 25.42 -21.59 -24.49
C ARG A 207 26.69 -22.41 -24.41
N LEU A 208 26.59 -23.68 -24.01
CA LEU A 208 27.74 -24.61 -23.95
C LEU A 208 28.30 -24.86 -25.34
N ARG A 209 27.48 -25.09 -26.37
CA ARG A 209 27.91 -25.31 -27.75
C ARG A 209 28.51 -24.07 -28.42
N LEU A 210 28.04 -22.86 -28.10
CA LEU A 210 28.60 -21.61 -28.61
C LEU A 210 29.96 -21.27 -27.96
N ARG A 211 30.24 -21.76 -26.74
CA ARG A 211 31.57 -21.65 -26.13
C ARG A 211 32.62 -22.59 -26.73
N GLU A 212 32.19 -23.67 -27.35
CA GLU A 212 33.07 -24.69 -27.93
C GLU A 212 33.35 -24.51 -29.43
N LEU A 213 32.72 -23.52 -30.12
CA LEU A 213 32.95 -23.25 -31.53
C LEU A 213 34.10 -22.25 -31.75
N PRO A 214 35.15 -22.61 -32.47
CA PRO A 214 36.16 -21.64 -32.90
C PRO A 214 35.54 -20.62 -33.87
N ALA A 215 35.96 -19.36 -33.75
CA ALA A 215 35.46 -18.16 -34.42
C ALA A 215 35.03 -18.39 -35.87
N LEU A 216 33.77 -18.54 -36.14
CA LEU A 216 33.17 -18.53 -37.47
C LEU A 216 32.51 -17.16 -37.68
N GLY A 217 32.87 -16.52 -38.80
CA GLY A 217 32.56 -15.14 -39.14
C GLY A 217 31.09 -14.79 -39.37
N PRO A 218 30.77 -13.57 -39.81
CA PRO A 218 29.44 -12.94 -39.80
C PRO A 218 28.30 -13.69 -40.50
N LEU A 219 28.61 -14.66 -41.38
CA LEU A 219 27.60 -15.46 -42.10
C LEU A 219 26.94 -16.57 -41.27
N ALA A 220 27.59 -17.02 -40.20
CA ALA A 220 26.98 -17.99 -39.28
C ALA A 220 25.99 -17.31 -38.30
N TYR A 221 26.17 -16.01 -38.04
CA TYR A 221 25.33 -15.22 -37.15
C TYR A 221 23.91 -15.04 -37.71
N SER A 222 23.74 -14.86 -39.04
CA SER A 222 22.43 -14.71 -39.67
C SER A 222 21.62 -16.00 -39.73
N GLY A 223 22.25 -17.16 -39.89
CA GLY A 223 21.58 -18.46 -39.92
C GLY A 223 21.08 -18.92 -38.53
N VAL A 224 21.88 -18.65 -37.49
CA VAL A 224 21.50 -18.94 -36.09
C VAL A 224 20.39 -17.99 -35.62
N HIS A 225 20.40 -16.75 -36.09
CA HIS A 225 19.35 -15.77 -35.80
C HIS A 225 17.98 -16.19 -36.36
N SER A 226 17.93 -16.77 -37.56
CA SER A 226 16.69 -17.24 -38.21
C SER A 226 16.12 -18.49 -37.52
N LEU A 227 16.98 -19.41 -37.07
CA LEU A 227 16.52 -20.61 -36.35
C LEU A 227 16.09 -20.33 -34.93
N THR A 228 16.75 -19.38 -34.24
CA THR A 228 16.34 -18.89 -32.92
C THR A 228 15.09 -18.04 -32.99
N SER A 229 14.84 -17.33 -34.10
CA SER A 229 13.60 -16.59 -34.31
C SER A 229 12.39 -17.52 -34.48
N ALA A 230 12.52 -18.60 -35.25
CA ALA A 230 11.45 -19.58 -35.43
C ALA A 230 11.10 -20.36 -34.15
N LEU A 231 12.10 -20.64 -33.30
CA LEU A 231 11.87 -21.20 -31.97
C LEU A 231 11.33 -20.16 -30.96
N ARG A 232 11.57 -18.87 -31.20
CA ARG A 232 11.06 -17.74 -30.41
C ARG A 232 9.57 -17.49 -30.66
N GLU A 233 9.07 -17.71 -31.87
CA GLU A 233 7.67 -17.52 -32.23
C GLU A 233 6.70 -18.48 -31.55
N LEU A 234 7.19 -19.53 -30.89
CA LEU A 234 6.37 -20.50 -30.17
C LEU A 234 6.05 -20.15 -28.71
N VAL A 235 6.61 -19.04 -28.15
CA VAL A 235 6.39 -18.65 -26.75
C VAL A 235 6.35 -17.12 -26.60
N THR A 236 5.24 -16.57 -26.21
CA THR A 236 4.66 -15.27 -26.56
C THR A 236 4.60 -14.09 -25.57
N PRO A 237 5.55 -13.76 -24.69
CA PRO A 237 5.51 -12.42 -24.05
C PRO A 237 6.12 -11.31 -24.91
N HIS A 238 7.12 -11.61 -25.73
CA HIS A 238 7.77 -10.60 -26.59
C HIS A 238 6.80 -9.96 -27.59
N THR A 239 5.82 -10.73 -28.12
CA THR A 239 4.82 -10.21 -29.06
C THR A 239 3.97 -9.10 -28.47
N PHE A 240 3.68 -9.12 -27.17
CA PHE A 240 2.91 -8.07 -26.50
C PHE A 240 3.68 -6.74 -26.48
N PHE A 241 4.92 -6.72 -26.00
CA PHE A 241 5.72 -5.50 -25.93
C PHE A 241 6.08 -4.98 -27.32
N GLU A 242 6.43 -5.88 -28.24
CA GLU A 242 6.77 -5.53 -29.62
C GLU A 242 5.55 -4.98 -30.38
N ALA A 243 4.34 -5.49 -30.13
CA ALA A 243 3.11 -4.94 -30.70
C ALA A 243 2.82 -3.51 -30.23
N LEU A 244 3.28 -3.15 -29.03
CA LEU A 244 3.21 -1.78 -28.50
C LEU A 244 4.39 -0.90 -29.00
N GLY A 245 5.32 -1.41 -29.80
CA GLY A 245 6.52 -0.67 -30.23
C GLY A 245 7.64 -0.61 -29.19
N VAL A 246 7.58 -1.45 -28.16
CA VAL A 246 8.60 -1.56 -27.11
C VAL A 246 9.43 -2.82 -27.35
N ARG A 247 10.74 -2.69 -27.50
CA ARG A 247 11.62 -3.84 -27.70
C ARG A 247 11.66 -4.71 -26.44
N TYR A 248 11.78 -6.02 -26.62
CA TYR A 248 11.91 -6.96 -25.53
C TYR A 248 13.25 -7.70 -25.57
N ALA A 249 13.91 -7.80 -24.40
CA ALA A 249 15.14 -8.57 -24.16
C ALA A 249 14.97 -9.45 -22.91
N GLY A 250 15.28 -10.73 -23.02
CA GLY A 250 15.19 -11.65 -21.89
C GLY A 250 14.42 -12.93 -22.22
N PRO A 251 14.01 -13.73 -21.20
CA PRO A 251 14.32 -13.51 -19.78
C PRO A 251 15.80 -13.75 -19.42
N ILE A 252 16.28 -13.03 -18.41
CA ILE A 252 17.66 -13.05 -17.91
C ILE A 252 17.66 -13.49 -16.45
N ASP A 253 18.66 -14.27 -16.03
CA ASP A 253 18.83 -14.62 -14.62
C ASP A 253 19.21 -13.36 -13.81
N GLY A 254 18.33 -12.94 -12.90
CA GLY A 254 18.48 -11.78 -12.04
C GLY A 254 19.46 -11.98 -10.88
N HIS A 255 20.11 -13.14 -10.82
CA HIS A 255 21.15 -13.44 -9.84
C HIS A 255 22.55 -13.64 -10.50
N ASP A 256 22.65 -13.40 -11.81
CA ASP A 256 23.92 -13.35 -12.55
C ASP A 256 24.25 -11.89 -12.90
N VAL A 257 25.07 -11.23 -12.06
CA VAL A 257 25.45 -9.81 -12.20
C VAL A 257 26.11 -9.56 -13.57
N GLU A 258 27.03 -10.42 -14.02
CA GLU A 258 27.76 -10.24 -15.28
C GLU A 258 26.81 -10.27 -16.49
N HIS A 259 25.87 -11.20 -16.48
CA HIS A 259 24.89 -11.31 -17.57
C HIS A 259 23.92 -10.11 -17.59
N MET A 260 23.52 -9.62 -16.40
CA MET A 260 22.71 -8.41 -16.31
C MET A 260 23.48 -7.17 -16.77
N GLU A 261 24.76 -7.01 -16.40
CA GLU A 261 25.59 -5.89 -16.87
C GLU A 261 25.68 -5.85 -18.40
N GLN A 262 25.89 -7.00 -19.04
CA GLN A 262 25.91 -7.09 -20.51
C GLN A 262 24.57 -6.67 -21.11
N ALA A 263 23.45 -7.16 -20.55
CA ALA A 263 22.12 -6.82 -21.04
C ALA A 263 21.77 -5.35 -20.85
N PHE A 264 22.09 -4.78 -19.70
CA PHE A 264 21.84 -3.36 -19.41
C PHE A 264 22.72 -2.45 -20.27
N THR A 265 23.96 -2.81 -20.53
CA THR A 265 24.84 -2.08 -21.45
C THR A 265 24.25 -2.03 -22.87
N HIS A 266 23.81 -3.18 -23.40
CA HIS A 266 23.14 -3.22 -24.70
C HIS A 266 21.81 -2.43 -24.71
N ALA A 267 21.05 -2.51 -23.62
CA ALA A 267 19.79 -1.76 -23.49
C ALA A 267 20.02 -0.24 -23.41
N ALA A 268 21.10 0.19 -22.77
CA ALA A 268 21.48 1.61 -22.68
C ALA A 268 21.88 2.22 -24.04
N GLU A 269 22.36 1.39 -24.99
CA GLU A 269 22.71 1.79 -26.36
C GLU A 269 21.51 1.79 -27.31
N TRP A 270 20.39 1.13 -26.93
CA TRP A 270 19.23 1.01 -27.79
C TRP A 270 18.55 2.37 -28.03
N ASP A 271 18.18 2.63 -29.29
CA ASP A 271 17.53 3.88 -29.70
C ASP A 271 16.00 3.72 -29.67
N GLY A 272 15.42 3.72 -28.49
CA GLY A 272 13.99 3.57 -28.25
C GLY A 272 13.69 2.95 -26.86
N PRO A 273 12.41 2.67 -26.57
CA PRO A 273 12.04 1.98 -25.35
C PRO A 273 12.39 0.48 -25.46
N ILE A 274 12.93 -0.07 -24.37
CA ILE A 274 13.30 -1.48 -24.29
C ILE A 274 12.97 -2.07 -22.93
N VAL A 275 12.31 -3.24 -22.90
CA VAL A 275 12.13 -4.06 -21.71
C VAL A 275 13.28 -5.05 -21.59
N VAL A 276 13.96 -5.03 -20.44
CA VAL A 276 14.89 -6.07 -20.01
C VAL A 276 14.17 -6.89 -18.93
N HIS A 277 13.75 -8.10 -19.31
CA HIS A 277 13.03 -9.01 -18.43
C HIS A 277 14.02 -9.79 -17.57
N VAL A 278 13.96 -9.61 -16.27
CA VAL A 278 14.88 -10.18 -15.27
C VAL A 278 14.09 -11.08 -14.32
N LEU A 279 14.48 -12.35 -14.25
CA LEU A 279 13.89 -13.33 -13.34
C LEU A 279 14.62 -13.30 -12.00
N THR A 280 13.91 -12.96 -10.93
CA THR A 280 14.44 -12.95 -9.56
C THR A 280 13.69 -13.90 -8.64
N GLN A 281 14.27 -14.17 -7.48
CA GLN A 281 13.65 -14.99 -6.44
C GLN A 281 13.42 -14.15 -5.18
N LYS A 282 12.15 -13.91 -4.85
CA LYS A 282 11.77 -13.19 -3.62
C LYS A 282 12.24 -13.95 -2.38
N GLY A 283 12.91 -13.28 -1.44
CA GLY A 283 13.44 -13.89 -0.23
C GLY A 283 14.78 -14.62 -0.37
N ARG A 284 15.43 -14.56 -1.55
CA ARG A 284 16.66 -15.31 -1.86
C ARG A 284 17.76 -15.16 -0.82
N GLY A 285 18.33 -16.31 -0.43
CA GLY A 285 19.45 -16.41 0.51
C GLY A 285 19.07 -16.28 1.97
N TYR A 286 17.75 -16.29 2.29
CA TYR A 286 17.24 -16.29 3.66
C TYR A 286 16.16 -17.35 3.80
N ALA A 287 16.51 -18.52 4.38
CA ALA A 287 15.64 -19.69 4.46
C ALA A 287 14.22 -19.38 4.99
N PRO A 288 14.02 -18.57 6.07
CA PRO A 288 12.66 -18.26 6.53
C PRO A 288 11.81 -17.51 5.48
N ALA A 289 12.43 -16.71 4.60
CA ALA A 289 11.69 -16.03 3.53
C ALA A 289 11.46 -16.96 2.33
N GLU A 290 12.40 -17.85 2.03
CA GLU A 290 12.25 -18.85 0.95
C GLU A 290 11.21 -19.92 1.29
N GLU A 291 11.01 -20.22 2.57
CA GLU A 291 10.06 -21.21 3.09
C GLU A 291 8.65 -20.63 3.35
N ASP A 292 8.51 -19.30 3.43
CA ASP A 292 7.21 -18.64 3.59
C ASP A 292 6.41 -18.71 2.27
N ASP A 293 5.51 -19.66 2.14
CA ASP A 293 4.68 -19.85 0.94
C ASP A 293 3.58 -18.78 0.77
N ILE A 294 3.28 -18.01 1.81
CA ILE A 294 2.21 -17.00 1.77
C ILE A 294 2.70 -15.70 1.17
N GLN A 295 3.69 -15.05 1.78
CA GLN A 295 4.13 -13.69 1.40
C GLN A 295 5.62 -13.59 1.08
N ARG A 296 6.42 -14.64 1.31
CA ARG A 296 7.89 -14.61 1.19
C ARG A 296 8.50 -13.51 2.05
N LEU A 297 7.96 -13.28 3.25
CA LEU A 297 8.30 -12.19 4.16
C LEU A 297 8.28 -10.82 3.44
N HIS A 298 7.19 -10.53 2.74
CA HIS A 298 7.04 -9.26 2.01
C HIS A 298 7.19 -8.07 2.95
N ASP A 299 6.48 -8.07 4.09
CA ASP A 299 6.60 -7.10 5.18
C ASP A 299 6.86 -7.82 6.50
N VAL A 300 7.82 -7.33 7.28
CA VAL A 300 8.24 -7.91 8.56
C VAL A 300 8.02 -6.90 9.67
N LYS A 301 7.39 -7.32 10.76
CA LYS A 301 7.28 -6.51 11.97
C LYS A 301 8.59 -6.56 12.77
N ALA A 302 8.97 -5.46 13.40
CA ALA A 302 10.12 -5.42 14.29
C ALA A 302 9.98 -6.44 15.42
N THR A 303 10.99 -7.32 15.59
CA THR A 303 10.99 -8.35 16.63
C THR A 303 11.65 -7.90 17.93
N ASN A 304 12.49 -6.84 17.90
CA ASN A 304 13.09 -6.27 19.10
C ASN A 304 13.65 -4.85 18.89
N PRO A 305 13.00 -3.77 19.36
CA PRO A 305 13.47 -2.40 19.18
C PRO A 305 14.72 -2.04 19.99
N ILE A 306 15.19 -2.89 20.93
CA ILE A 306 16.24 -2.56 21.92
C ILE A 306 17.61 -3.20 21.61
N ALA A 307 17.71 -4.10 20.64
CA ALA A 307 18.93 -4.89 20.40
C ALA A 307 20.04 -4.18 19.60
N LEU A 308 19.82 -2.96 19.10
CA LEU A 308 20.77 -2.28 18.19
C LEU A 308 21.95 -1.57 18.88
N GLU A 309 21.95 -1.42 20.21
CA GLU A 309 23.08 -0.77 20.90
C GLU A 309 24.30 -1.65 21.14
N ASN A 310 24.19 -3.00 21.00
CA ASN A 310 25.23 -3.93 21.41
C ASN A 310 25.77 -4.91 20.36
N SER A 311 25.38 -4.83 19.09
CA SER A 311 25.79 -5.85 18.09
C SER A 311 26.89 -5.42 17.10
N VAL A 312 27.80 -4.53 17.51
CA VAL A 312 29.06 -4.33 16.78
C VAL A 312 30.12 -5.23 17.41
N GLY A 313 30.09 -6.50 17.09
CA GLY A 313 31.17 -7.41 17.43
C GLY A 313 30.74 -8.70 18.13
N SER A 314 30.08 -9.62 17.45
CA SER A 314 30.19 -11.06 17.70
C SER A 314 29.34 -11.85 16.70
N SER A 315 30.00 -12.57 15.83
CA SER A 315 29.41 -13.65 15.05
C SER A 315 29.29 -14.88 15.98
N ALA A 316 28.12 -15.05 16.60
CA ALA A 316 27.78 -16.30 17.29
C ALA A 316 26.31 -16.62 16.98
N GLY A 317 26.09 -17.79 16.35
CA GLY A 317 24.79 -18.27 15.92
C GLY A 317 23.75 -18.33 17.04
N LEU A 318 22.60 -17.74 16.79
CA LEU A 318 21.40 -17.92 17.58
C LEU A 318 20.49 -18.93 16.90
N ALA A 319 20.42 -20.11 17.51
CA ALA A 319 19.42 -21.13 17.19
C ALA A 319 18.05 -20.65 17.69
N VAL A 320 17.13 -20.37 16.78
CA VAL A 320 15.73 -20.12 17.10
C VAL A 320 15.04 -21.48 17.19
N GLY A 321 14.70 -21.90 18.40
CA GLY A 321 13.89 -23.09 18.66
C GLY A 321 12.42 -22.81 18.35
N GLY A 322 11.93 -23.29 17.22
CA GLY A 322 10.50 -23.47 16.94
C GLY A 322 10.09 -24.91 17.26
N PRO A 323 8.81 -25.19 17.56
CA PRO A 323 8.37 -26.56 17.86
C PRO A 323 8.48 -27.45 16.63
N ALA A 324 9.03 -28.68 16.84
CA ALA A 324 9.23 -29.66 15.81
C ALA A 324 7.90 -30.13 15.20
N VAL A 325 7.76 -29.95 13.89
CA VAL A 325 6.71 -30.61 13.08
C VAL A 325 7.31 -31.87 12.49
N THR A 326 6.73 -33.03 12.80
CA THR A 326 7.10 -34.33 12.27
C THR A 326 6.67 -34.45 10.81
N ASP A 327 7.66 -34.78 9.98
CA ASP A 327 7.54 -35.05 8.54
C ASP A 327 6.70 -36.33 8.29
N THR A 328 5.59 -36.18 7.54
CA THR A 328 4.98 -37.29 6.80
C THR A 328 4.72 -36.81 5.38
N GLY A 329 5.57 -37.27 4.45
CA GLY A 329 5.50 -36.99 3.04
C GLY A 329 4.16 -37.39 2.40
N GLY A 330 3.51 -36.42 1.77
CA GLY A 330 2.34 -36.57 0.92
C GLY A 330 2.27 -35.48 -0.11
N VAL A 331 2.24 -35.88 -1.38
CA VAL A 331 2.06 -35.00 -2.54
C VAL A 331 0.68 -34.32 -2.41
N CYS A 332 0.61 -33.02 -2.15
CA CYS A 332 -0.63 -32.27 -2.11
C CYS A 332 -1.01 -31.72 -3.50
N SER A 333 -2.09 -32.26 -4.05
CA SER A 333 -2.98 -31.55 -4.99
C SER A 333 -3.61 -30.32 -4.30
N PRO A 334 -4.08 -29.28 -5.01
CA PRO A 334 -4.72 -28.13 -4.37
C PRO A 334 -6.04 -28.55 -3.74
N GLY A 335 -5.95 -28.92 -2.46
CA GLY A 335 -7.07 -29.35 -1.63
C GLY A 335 -7.44 -28.24 -0.66
N SER A 336 -8.72 -28.02 -0.53
CA SER A 336 -9.39 -27.19 0.48
C SER A 336 -8.74 -27.30 1.86
N LEU A 337 -8.41 -26.16 2.47
CA LEU A 337 -8.06 -26.09 3.88
C LEU A 337 -9.21 -26.67 4.73
N PRO A 338 -8.92 -27.41 5.81
CA PRO A 338 -9.96 -28.00 6.63
C PRO A 338 -10.82 -26.96 7.35
N GLU A 339 -12.11 -27.22 7.48
CA GLU A 339 -13.12 -26.36 8.14
C GLU A 339 -12.77 -25.95 9.58
N THR A 340 -11.72 -26.51 10.18
CA THR A 340 -11.32 -26.32 11.57
C THR A 340 -10.54 -25.04 11.87
N GLU A 341 -10.03 -24.28 10.88
CA GLU A 341 -9.28 -23.05 11.15
C GLU A 341 -10.15 -21.81 11.36
N VAL A 342 -11.40 -21.81 10.90
CA VAL A 342 -12.32 -20.69 11.09
C VAL A 342 -12.86 -20.62 12.53
N ASP A 343 -12.97 -21.79 13.19
CA ASP A 343 -13.42 -21.89 14.60
C ASP A 343 -12.32 -21.55 15.63
N ALA A 344 -11.08 -21.32 15.19
CA ALA A 344 -9.92 -21.06 16.06
C ALA A 344 -9.64 -19.56 16.32
N LEU A 345 -10.46 -18.65 15.79
CA LEU A 345 -10.29 -17.22 16.05
C LEU A 345 -10.60 -16.89 17.52
N PRO A 346 -9.77 -16.07 18.22
CA PRO A 346 -9.98 -15.73 19.61
C PRO A 346 -11.37 -15.09 19.81
N PRO A 347 -11.99 -15.19 21.00
CA PRO A 347 -13.37 -14.74 21.22
C PRO A 347 -13.59 -13.23 20.94
N ARG A 348 -12.53 -12.41 21.03
CA ARG A 348 -12.53 -11.00 20.61
C ARG A 348 -11.54 -10.77 19.47
N ALA A 349 -11.92 -9.96 18.49
CA ALA A 349 -11.04 -9.57 17.40
C ALA A 349 -9.87 -8.72 17.90
N SER A 350 -8.64 -9.05 17.53
CA SER A 350 -7.44 -8.28 17.93
C SER A 350 -7.23 -7.04 17.05
N THR A 351 -7.86 -7.00 15.88
CA THR A 351 -7.79 -5.89 14.91
C THR A 351 -9.15 -5.64 14.27
N TYR A 352 -9.34 -4.44 13.69
CA TYR A 352 -10.52 -4.16 12.87
C TYR A 352 -10.61 -5.07 11.65
N THR A 353 -9.48 -5.37 11.01
CA THR A 353 -9.40 -6.28 9.86
C THR A 353 -9.91 -7.68 10.23
N GLU A 354 -9.56 -8.20 11.42
CA GLU A 354 -10.07 -9.48 11.90
C GLU A 354 -11.58 -9.43 12.18
N ALA A 355 -12.09 -8.33 12.77
CA ALA A 355 -13.51 -8.13 12.97
C ALA A 355 -14.27 -8.10 11.64
N PHE A 356 -13.71 -7.43 10.63
CA PHE A 356 -14.26 -7.41 9.28
C PHE A 356 -14.27 -8.80 8.64
N THR A 357 -13.18 -9.56 8.74
CA THR A 357 -13.11 -10.94 8.23
C THR A 357 -14.24 -11.80 8.76
N ARG A 358 -14.50 -11.75 10.08
CA ARG A 358 -15.57 -12.51 10.74
C ARG A 358 -16.96 -12.07 10.25
N ALA A 359 -17.18 -10.75 10.22
CA ALA A 359 -18.45 -10.17 9.78
C ALA A 359 -18.76 -10.54 8.33
N LEU A 360 -17.76 -10.48 7.44
CA LEU A 360 -17.92 -10.83 6.03
C LEU A 360 -18.22 -12.33 5.84
N LEU A 361 -17.54 -13.22 6.56
CA LEU A 361 -17.83 -14.66 6.52
C LEU A 361 -19.24 -14.97 7.00
N ALA A 362 -19.70 -14.32 8.07
CA ALA A 362 -21.05 -14.48 8.58
C ALA A 362 -22.10 -13.97 7.56
N ALA A 363 -21.91 -12.76 7.01
CA ALA A 363 -22.80 -12.21 6.01
C ALA A 363 -22.87 -13.08 4.74
N ALA A 364 -21.74 -13.63 4.29
CA ALA A 364 -21.70 -14.49 3.11
C ALA A 364 -22.29 -15.89 3.34
N ALA A 365 -22.35 -16.35 4.58
CA ALA A 365 -23.08 -17.58 4.93
C ALA A 365 -24.61 -17.38 4.85
N ASP A 366 -25.07 -16.19 5.25
CA ASP A 366 -26.49 -15.82 5.26
C ASP A 366 -27.01 -15.42 3.86
N ASP A 367 -26.17 -14.75 3.03
CA ASP A 367 -26.56 -14.26 1.70
C ASP A 367 -25.57 -14.72 0.61
N PRO A 368 -26.00 -15.63 -0.29
CA PRO A 368 -25.16 -16.12 -1.38
C PRO A 368 -24.81 -15.06 -2.44
N ARG A 369 -25.47 -13.89 -2.44
CA ARG A 369 -25.17 -12.78 -3.35
C ARG A 369 -23.93 -12.00 -2.94
N VAL A 370 -23.46 -12.14 -1.69
CA VAL A 370 -22.26 -11.46 -1.19
C VAL A 370 -21.03 -12.01 -1.88
N VAL A 371 -20.31 -11.16 -2.57
CA VAL A 371 -19.03 -11.45 -3.23
C VAL A 371 -17.97 -10.49 -2.74
N ALA A 372 -16.70 -10.93 -2.67
CA ALA A 372 -15.59 -10.12 -2.22
C ALA A 372 -14.59 -9.85 -3.34
N LEU A 373 -14.15 -8.60 -3.45
CA LEU A 373 -13.14 -8.16 -4.40
C LEU A 373 -11.96 -7.53 -3.69
N THR A 374 -10.78 -7.62 -4.30
CA THR A 374 -9.57 -6.93 -3.84
C THR A 374 -8.61 -6.67 -5.01
N ALA A 375 -7.78 -5.66 -4.87
CA ALA A 375 -6.72 -5.32 -5.82
C ALA A 375 -5.36 -5.82 -5.33
N ALA A 376 -5.06 -7.11 -5.48
CA ALA A 376 -3.82 -7.80 -5.08
C ALA A 376 -3.51 -7.78 -3.58
N MET A 377 -4.50 -7.59 -2.71
CA MET A 377 -4.32 -7.44 -1.25
C MET A 377 -5.15 -8.41 -0.40
N PRO A 378 -5.34 -9.69 -0.77
CA PRO A 378 -6.25 -10.58 -0.02
C PRO A 378 -5.81 -10.83 1.44
N GLY A 379 -4.50 -10.93 1.70
CA GLY A 379 -3.98 -11.11 3.05
C GLY A 379 -4.12 -9.86 3.92
N PRO A 380 -3.55 -8.72 3.50
CA PRO A 380 -3.59 -7.48 4.28
C PRO A 380 -4.99 -6.93 4.57
N THR A 381 -5.99 -7.25 3.76
CA THR A 381 -7.40 -6.84 3.95
C THR A 381 -8.28 -7.92 4.59
N GLY A 382 -7.68 -9.05 5.03
CA GLY A 382 -8.38 -10.11 5.75
C GLY A 382 -9.27 -11.01 4.88
N LEU A 383 -9.08 -11.05 3.56
CA LEU A 383 -9.91 -11.83 2.64
C LEU A 383 -9.47 -13.27 2.39
N LEU A 384 -8.29 -13.69 2.89
CA LEU A 384 -7.82 -15.09 2.69
C LEU A 384 -8.81 -16.15 3.22
N PRO A 385 -9.43 -15.99 4.42
CA PRO A 385 -10.44 -16.94 4.88
C PRO A 385 -11.69 -16.96 4.00
N PHE A 386 -12.10 -15.82 3.44
CA PHE A 386 -13.21 -15.76 2.50
C PHE A 386 -12.87 -16.48 1.20
N GLN A 387 -11.68 -16.24 0.64
CA GLN A 387 -11.18 -16.94 -0.55
C GLN A 387 -11.16 -18.46 -0.36
N ALA A 388 -10.69 -18.92 0.79
CA ALA A 388 -10.64 -20.36 1.10
C ALA A 388 -12.04 -20.99 1.17
N ARG A 389 -13.02 -20.29 1.77
CA ARG A 389 -14.36 -20.81 1.99
C ARG A 389 -15.30 -20.65 0.77
N TYR A 390 -15.14 -19.56 0.03
CA TYR A 390 -16.01 -19.17 -1.09
C TYR A 390 -15.20 -18.80 -2.36
N PRO A 391 -14.38 -19.71 -2.92
CA PRO A 391 -13.47 -19.39 -4.02
C PRO A 391 -14.19 -18.85 -5.26
N ASP A 392 -15.41 -19.31 -5.57
CA ASP A 392 -16.21 -18.85 -6.71
C ASP A 392 -16.86 -17.47 -6.50
N ARG A 393 -16.78 -16.92 -5.28
CA ARG A 393 -17.31 -15.60 -4.90
C ARG A 393 -16.21 -14.61 -4.52
N PHE A 394 -14.95 -14.97 -4.74
CA PHE A 394 -13.79 -14.16 -4.48
C PHE A 394 -13.11 -13.75 -5.78
N PHE A 395 -12.78 -12.46 -5.91
CA PHE A 395 -12.17 -11.90 -7.11
C PHE A 395 -10.95 -11.05 -6.72
N ASP A 396 -9.75 -11.52 -7.06
CA ASP A 396 -8.54 -10.70 -7.03
C ASP A 396 -8.25 -10.23 -8.46
N VAL A 397 -8.29 -8.93 -8.68
CA VAL A 397 -8.13 -8.32 -10.01
C VAL A 397 -6.70 -7.90 -10.33
N GLY A 398 -5.74 -8.21 -9.46
CA GLY A 398 -4.40 -7.63 -9.53
C GLY A 398 -4.40 -6.17 -9.06
N ILE A 399 -3.32 -5.42 -9.29
CA ILE A 399 -3.24 -4.00 -8.89
C ILE A 399 -4.01 -3.15 -9.92
N ALA A 400 -5.33 -3.24 -9.91
CA ALA A 400 -6.21 -2.63 -10.92
C ALA A 400 -7.49 -2.05 -10.28
N GLU A 401 -7.33 -1.10 -9.36
CA GLU A 401 -8.40 -0.55 -8.52
C GLU A 401 -9.55 0.06 -9.35
N GLN A 402 -9.25 0.71 -10.48
CA GLN A 402 -10.27 1.25 -11.38
C GLN A 402 -11.16 0.15 -11.98
N HIS A 403 -10.53 -0.93 -12.48
CA HIS A 403 -11.27 -2.10 -12.98
C HIS A 403 -12.07 -2.78 -11.87
N GLU A 404 -11.50 -2.89 -10.66
CA GLU A 404 -12.16 -3.46 -9.48
C GLU A 404 -13.50 -2.78 -9.22
N VAL A 405 -13.51 -1.45 -9.13
CA VAL A 405 -14.69 -0.66 -8.81
C VAL A 405 -15.74 -0.73 -9.92
N THR A 406 -15.37 -0.54 -11.19
CA THR A 406 -16.30 -0.67 -12.32
C THR A 406 -16.87 -2.08 -12.46
N SER A 407 -16.03 -3.11 -12.23
CA SER A 407 -16.47 -4.50 -12.24
C SER A 407 -17.47 -4.80 -11.12
N ALA A 408 -17.24 -4.26 -9.93
CA ALA A 408 -18.17 -4.38 -8.81
C ALA A 408 -19.53 -3.69 -9.12
N ALA A 409 -19.52 -2.52 -9.77
CA ALA A 409 -20.76 -1.90 -10.25
C ALA A 409 -21.52 -2.83 -11.20
N GLY A 410 -20.82 -3.45 -12.16
CA GLY A 410 -21.42 -4.45 -13.06
C GLY A 410 -21.99 -5.67 -12.32
N MET A 411 -21.29 -6.17 -11.30
CA MET A 411 -21.78 -7.27 -10.45
C MET A 411 -23.02 -6.87 -9.66
N ALA A 412 -23.06 -5.65 -9.13
CA ALA A 412 -24.22 -5.11 -8.42
C ALA A 412 -25.44 -4.98 -9.36
N MET A 413 -25.25 -4.50 -10.59
CA MET A 413 -26.28 -4.44 -11.62
C MET A 413 -26.79 -5.84 -12.01
N ALA A 414 -25.95 -6.87 -11.90
CA ALA A 414 -26.32 -8.27 -12.10
C ALA A 414 -27.01 -8.91 -10.86
N GLY A 415 -27.27 -8.15 -9.80
CA GLY A 415 -28.00 -8.59 -8.62
C GLY A 415 -27.14 -9.15 -7.49
N LEU A 416 -25.81 -9.04 -7.57
CA LEU A 416 -24.89 -9.41 -6.48
C LEU A 416 -24.77 -8.28 -5.45
N ARG A 417 -24.11 -8.59 -4.33
CA ARG A 417 -23.75 -7.64 -3.25
C ARG A 417 -22.22 -7.58 -3.11
N PRO A 418 -21.54 -6.78 -3.93
CA PRO A 418 -20.09 -6.71 -3.92
C PRO A 418 -19.55 -5.96 -2.69
N VAL A 419 -18.53 -6.56 -2.07
CA VAL A 419 -17.73 -5.96 -1.01
C VAL A 419 -16.31 -5.81 -1.53
N ILE A 420 -15.86 -4.58 -1.75
CA ILE A 420 -14.50 -4.24 -2.15
C ILE A 420 -13.68 -4.00 -0.90
N ALA A 421 -12.56 -4.70 -0.73
CA ALA A 421 -11.64 -4.48 0.40
C ALA A 421 -10.26 -4.04 -0.10
N VAL A 422 -9.95 -2.75 0.14
CA VAL A 422 -8.72 -2.08 -0.27
C VAL A 422 -8.18 -1.20 0.85
N TYR A 423 -6.91 -0.77 0.74
CA TYR A 423 -6.42 0.28 1.63
C TYR A 423 -7.07 1.62 1.27
N SER A 424 -7.40 2.38 2.30
CA SER A 424 -8.04 3.68 2.18
C SER A 424 -7.33 4.61 1.17
N THR A 425 -6.01 4.70 1.23
CA THR A 425 -5.22 5.53 0.29
C THR A 425 -5.35 5.08 -1.17
N PHE A 426 -5.52 3.78 -1.44
CA PHE A 426 -5.55 3.25 -2.81
C PHE A 426 -6.90 3.46 -3.50
N LEU A 427 -8.01 3.61 -2.75
CA LEU A 427 -9.30 3.95 -3.34
C LEU A 427 -9.24 5.26 -4.15
N SER A 428 -8.35 6.19 -3.78
CA SER A 428 -8.18 7.45 -4.52
C SER A 428 -7.88 7.26 -6.01
N ARG A 429 -7.31 6.11 -6.41
CA ARG A 429 -7.06 5.77 -7.82
C ARG A 429 -8.35 5.46 -8.61
N ALA A 430 -9.39 5.02 -7.92
CA ALA A 430 -10.67 4.64 -8.52
C ALA A 430 -11.81 5.58 -8.10
N PHE A 431 -11.47 6.82 -7.72
CA PHE A 431 -12.48 7.81 -7.28
C PHE A 431 -13.48 8.14 -8.38
N ASP A 432 -13.05 8.30 -9.63
CA ASP A 432 -13.94 8.55 -10.77
C ASP A 432 -14.95 7.41 -10.94
N GLN A 433 -14.48 6.16 -10.87
CA GLN A 433 -15.32 4.97 -10.98
C GLN A 433 -16.27 4.82 -9.78
N ALA A 434 -15.80 5.15 -8.57
CA ALA A 434 -16.65 5.16 -7.38
C ALA A 434 -17.78 6.21 -7.49
N ASN A 435 -17.45 7.39 -8.04
CA ASN A 435 -18.42 8.47 -8.24
C ASN A 435 -19.41 8.18 -9.37
N LEU A 436 -18.93 7.81 -10.57
CA LEU A 436 -19.76 7.69 -11.75
C LEU A 436 -20.35 6.27 -11.94
N ASP A 437 -19.50 5.23 -11.83
CA ASP A 437 -19.97 3.87 -12.11
C ASP A 437 -20.79 3.30 -10.94
N VAL A 438 -20.45 3.67 -9.72
CA VAL A 438 -21.14 3.19 -8.52
C VAL A 438 -22.15 4.23 -8.00
N GLY A 439 -21.71 5.47 -7.74
CA GLY A 439 -22.51 6.53 -7.12
C GLY A 439 -23.67 6.98 -7.99
N LEU A 440 -23.40 7.43 -9.22
CA LEU A 440 -24.44 7.92 -10.15
C LEU A 440 -25.49 6.84 -10.45
N HIS A 441 -25.09 5.58 -10.50
CA HIS A 441 -26.00 4.45 -10.73
C HIS A 441 -26.64 3.90 -9.45
N ALA A 442 -26.32 4.49 -8.29
CA ALA A 442 -26.76 4.03 -6.97
C ALA A 442 -26.56 2.51 -6.75
N CYS A 443 -25.44 1.98 -7.24
CA CYS A 443 -25.12 0.56 -7.13
C CYS A 443 -24.87 0.17 -5.66
N PRO A 444 -25.46 -0.92 -5.13
CA PRO A 444 -25.24 -1.37 -3.77
C PRO A 444 -23.87 -2.08 -3.62
N VAL A 445 -22.80 -1.30 -3.71
CA VAL A 445 -21.41 -1.71 -3.50
C VAL A 445 -20.96 -1.23 -2.13
N VAL A 446 -20.34 -2.12 -1.37
CA VAL A 446 -19.76 -1.79 -0.06
C VAL A 446 -18.25 -1.65 -0.20
N PHE A 447 -17.71 -0.44 0.02
CA PHE A 447 -16.28 -0.19 0.08
C PHE A 447 -15.78 -0.37 1.52
N VAL A 448 -14.89 -1.32 1.75
CA VAL A 448 -14.23 -1.54 3.04
C VAL A 448 -12.81 -0.99 2.94
N LEU A 449 -12.57 0.12 3.64
CA LEU A 449 -11.33 0.90 3.57
C LEU A 449 -10.48 0.62 4.81
N ASP A 450 -9.58 -0.35 4.67
CA ASP A 450 -8.59 -0.66 5.70
C ASP A 450 -7.46 0.38 5.71
N ARG A 451 -6.76 0.58 6.80
CA ARG A 451 -5.71 1.58 6.99
C ARG A 451 -6.19 3.03 6.78
N ALA A 452 -7.41 3.33 7.16
CA ALA A 452 -7.90 4.70 7.18
C ALA A 452 -7.16 5.57 8.22
N GLY A 453 -7.05 6.87 7.95
CA GLY A 453 -6.34 7.81 8.81
C GLY A 453 -4.82 7.66 8.76
N ILE A 454 -4.15 7.96 9.88
CA ILE A 454 -2.70 7.84 10.00
C ILE A 454 -2.30 6.39 10.17
N THR A 455 -1.56 5.84 9.19
CA THR A 455 -1.07 4.45 9.22
C THR A 455 0.24 4.28 9.98
N GLY A 456 1.08 5.32 10.00
CA GLY A 456 2.33 5.35 10.74
C GLY A 456 3.58 5.13 9.88
N ASP A 457 4.16 3.93 9.95
CA ASP A 457 5.52 3.61 9.47
C ASP A 457 5.73 3.79 7.95
N ASP A 458 4.67 3.71 7.15
CA ASP A 458 4.73 3.76 5.70
C ASP A 458 4.67 5.20 5.14
N GLY A 459 4.40 6.17 6.00
CA GLY A 459 4.49 7.59 5.68
C GLY A 459 3.39 8.13 4.76
N PRO A 460 3.63 9.29 4.11
CA PRO A 460 2.59 10.10 3.48
C PRO A 460 1.81 9.42 2.36
N SER A 461 2.41 8.48 1.65
CA SER A 461 1.75 7.77 0.54
C SER A 461 0.79 6.67 1.01
N HIS A 462 0.88 6.25 2.29
CA HIS A 462 0.03 5.22 2.87
C HIS A 462 -0.97 5.75 3.90
N HIS A 463 -0.85 7.01 4.35
CA HIS A 463 -1.85 7.62 5.20
C HIS A 463 -3.20 7.75 4.45
N GLY A 464 -4.22 7.06 4.95
CA GLY A 464 -5.57 7.05 4.37
C GLY A 464 -6.40 8.23 4.87
N VAL A 465 -5.89 9.45 4.76
CA VAL A 465 -6.51 10.65 5.36
C VAL A 465 -7.52 11.34 4.47
N LEU A 466 -7.57 11.00 3.17
CA LEU A 466 -8.45 11.64 2.18
C LEU A 466 -9.78 10.90 1.98
N ASP A 467 -9.93 9.71 2.52
CA ASP A 467 -11.05 8.80 2.27
C ASP A 467 -12.42 9.43 2.56
N MET A 468 -12.59 10.05 3.73
CA MET A 468 -13.87 10.69 4.08
C MET A 468 -14.17 11.90 3.19
N ALA A 469 -13.18 12.73 2.87
CA ALA A 469 -13.38 13.87 1.99
C ALA A 469 -13.80 13.44 0.58
N LEU A 470 -13.20 12.37 0.05
CA LEU A 470 -13.58 11.79 -1.25
C LEU A 470 -14.97 11.14 -1.18
N ALA A 471 -15.23 10.32 -0.16
CA ALA A 471 -16.50 9.63 0.00
C ALA A 471 -17.68 10.60 0.16
N LEU A 472 -17.53 11.66 0.95
CA LEU A 472 -18.55 12.69 1.16
C LEU A 472 -18.81 13.54 -0.10
N SER A 473 -17.92 13.52 -1.08
CA SER A 473 -18.12 14.18 -2.38
C SER A 473 -18.99 13.36 -3.33
N ILE A 474 -19.31 12.08 -3.01
CA ILE A 474 -20.14 11.21 -3.84
C ILE A 474 -21.60 11.27 -3.35
N PRO A 475 -22.54 11.79 -4.15
CA PRO A 475 -23.94 11.88 -3.73
C PRO A 475 -24.56 10.51 -3.40
N GLY A 476 -25.25 10.44 -2.28
CA GLY A 476 -25.94 9.22 -1.85
C GLY A 476 -25.07 8.11 -1.27
N LEU A 477 -23.75 8.31 -1.15
CA LEU A 477 -22.87 7.36 -0.50
C LEU A 477 -23.02 7.43 1.03
N THR A 478 -23.33 6.29 1.67
CA THR A 478 -23.39 6.16 3.12
C THR A 478 -21.96 5.94 3.67
N VAL A 479 -21.55 6.76 4.66
CA VAL A 479 -20.19 6.74 5.21
C VAL A 479 -20.20 6.28 6.67
N PHE A 480 -19.75 5.05 6.91
CA PHE A 480 -19.59 4.46 8.25
C PHE A 480 -18.15 4.63 8.75
N ALA A 481 -18.02 5.00 10.03
CA ALA A 481 -16.74 5.15 10.73
C ALA A 481 -16.83 4.47 12.11
N PRO A 482 -16.63 3.15 12.21
CA PRO A 482 -16.74 2.42 13.48
C PRO A 482 -15.70 2.90 14.48
N SER A 483 -16.11 3.06 15.73
CA SER A 483 -15.28 3.48 16.87
C SER A 483 -14.70 2.30 17.66
N CYS A 484 -15.22 1.09 17.43
CA CYS A 484 -14.79 -0.15 18.09
C CYS A 484 -14.94 -1.36 17.15
N ALA A 485 -14.33 -2.48 17.51
CA ALA A 485 -14.38 -3.70 16.69
C ALA A 485 -15.80 -4.27 16.58
N GLU A 486 -16.58 -4.17 17.65
CA GLU A 486 -17.92 -4.75 17.76
C GLU A 486 -18.94 -4.03 16.85
N GLU A 487 -18.65 -2.83 16.35
CA GLU A 487 -19.51 -2.12 15.39
C GLU A 487 -19.35 -2.58 13.95
N ILE A 488 -18.27 -3.29 13.61
CA ILE A 488 -18.00 -3.71 12.22
C ILE A 488 -19.11 -4.62 11.67
N GLU A 489 -19.54 -5.61 12.47
CA GLU A 489 -20.57 -6.56 12.00
C GLU A 489 -21.92 -5.89 11.76
N PRO A 490 -22.53 -5.14 12.71
CA PRO A 490 -23.80 -4.47 12.45
C PRO A 490 -23.72 -3.41 11.35
N MET A 491 -22.59 -2.70 11.21
CA MET A 491 -22.39 -1.75 10.11
C MET A 491 -22.32 -2.45 8.76
N LEU A 492 -21.61 -3.59 8.65
CA LEU A 492 -21.54 -4.36 7.41
C LEU A 492 -22.92 -4.94 7.04
N ARG A 493 -23.69 -5.45 8.00
CA ARG A 493 -25.06 -5.91 7.75
C ARG A 493 -25.96 -4.78 7.24
N THR A 494 -25.91 -3.63 7.93
CA THR A 494 -26.67 -2.45 7.48
C THR A 494 -26.24 -2.02 6.08
N ALA A 495 -24.94 -1.95 5.78
CA ALA A 495 -24.41 -1.57 4.48
C ALA A 495 -24.87 -2.52 3.35
N LEU A 496 -24.91 -3.84 3.61
CA LEU A 496 -25.38 -4.84 2.66
C LEU A 496 -26.90 -4.78 2.41
N GLU A 497 -27.68 -4.24 3.33
CA GLU A 497 -29.14 -4.05 3.19
C GLU A 497 -29.49 -2.76 2.44
N LEU A 498 -28.58 -1.78 2.39
CA LEU A 498 -28.80 -0.54 1.65
C LEU A 498 -29.00 -0.80 0.14
N ASN A 499 -29.85 0.02 -0.49
CA ASN A 499 -30.06 0.02 -1.95
C ASN A 499 -29.19 1.06 -2.66
N GLY A 500 -28.05 1.42 -2.08
CA GLY A 500 -27.09 2.38 -2.60
C GLY A 500 -25.69 2.08 -2.11
N PRO A 501 -24.70 2.85 -2.58
CA PRO A 501 -23.31 2.66 -2.20
C PRO A 501 -23.04 3.01 -0.74
N SER A 502 -22.08 2.31 -0.15
CA SER A 502 -21.65 2.58 1.21
C SER A 502 -20.15 2.35 1.39
N THR A 503 -19.56 3.00 2.38
CA THR A 503 -18.17 2.76 2.78
C THR A 503 -18.06 2.53 4.28
N ILE A 504 -17.22 1.59 4.70
CA ILE A 504 -16.85 1.33 6.09
C ILE A 504 -15.35 1.54 6.19
N ARG A 505 -14.90 2.56 6.93
CA ARG A 505 -13.50 2.91 7.06
C ARG A 505 -12.97 2.67 8.47
N PHE A 506 -11.81 2.04 8.62
CA PHE A 506 -11.20 1.76 9.91
C PHE A 506 -9.67 1.78 9.88
N PRO A 507 -9.01 2.12 11.01
CA PRO A 507 -7.57 2.26 11.07
C PRO A 507 -6.84 0.91 11.23
N LYS A 508 -5.53 0.91 10.97
CA LYS A 508 -4.61 -0.23 11.23
C LYS A 508 -4.39 -0.50 12.73
N THR A 509 -4.65 0.47 13.60
CA THR A 509 -4.38 0.38 15.04
C THR A 509 -5.30 -0.61 15.76
N ALA A 510 -4.91 -1.02 16.99
CA ALA A 510 -5.75 -1.86 17.81
C ALA A 510 -7.12 -1.19 18.08
N PRO A 511 -8.23 -1.93 17.98
CA PRO A 511 -9.55 -1.38 18.21
C PRO A 511 -9.81 -1.13 19.71
N ARG A 512 -10.67 -0.17 20.01
CA ARG A 512 -11.38 -0.11 21.27
C ARG A 512 -12.38 -1.27 21.33
N HIS A 513 -12.65 -1.78 22.53
CA HIS A 513 -13.65 -2.82 22.76
C HIS A 513 -14.73 -2.31 23.70
N VAL A 514 -15.98 -2.67 23.41
CA VAL A 514 -17.15 -2.27 24.20
C VAL A 514 -18.01 -3.48 24.53
N GLY A 515 -18.97 -3.31 25.46
CA GLY A 515 -19.98 -4.32 25.74
C GLY A 515 -21.03 -4.39 24.63
N ALA A 516 -21.76 -5.50 24.54
CA ALA A 516 -22.80 -5.67 23.52
C ALA A 516 -23.93 -4.62 23.64
N ASP A 517 -24.22 -4.16 24.84
CA ASP A 517 -25.17 -3.08 25.14
C ASP A 517 -24.68 -1.69 24.73
N GLU A 518 -23.38 -1.60 24.46
CA GLU A 518 -22.73 -0.36 24.00
C GLU A 518 -22.55 -0.30 22.48
N VAL A 519 -22.93 -1.32 21.73
CA VAL A 519 -22.88 -1.34 20.26
C VAL A 519 -24.06 -0.60 19.67
N GLY A 520 -23.79 0.38 18.79
CA GLY A 520 -24.83 1.12 18.10
C GLY A 520 -25.53 0.28 17.00
N GLN A 521 -26.72 0.70 16.59
CA GLN A 521 -27.53 0.01 15.60
C GLN A 521 -27.85 0.93 14.40
N GLY A 522 -28.05 0.35 13.23
CA GLY A 522 -28.47 1.07 12.02
C GLY A 522 -27.59 2.29 11.71
N LEU A 523 -28.23 3.39 11.32
CA LEU A 523 -27.55 4.64 10.94
C LEU A 523 -27.47 5.68 12.09
N GLU A 524 -27.97 5.35 13.28
CA GLU A 524 -28.06 6.28 14.41
C GLU A 524 -26.67 6.52 15.03
N ALA A 525 -26.40 7.78 15.40
CA ALA A 525 -25.27 8.15 16.26
C ALA A 525 -25.51 7.71 17.70
N ARG A 526 -24.47 7.73 18.51
CA ARG A 526 -24.56 7.26 19.89
C ARG A 526 -24.03 8.30 20.89
N ARG A 527 -24.88 8.74 21.83
CA ARG A 527 -24.44 9.61 22.89
C ARG A 527 -23.79 8.80 24.02
N LEU A 528 -22.48 8.99 24.19
CA LEU A 528 -21.66 8.27 25.16
C LEU A 528 -21.59 8.96 26.52
N ARG A 529 -21.75 10.29 26.56
CA ARG A 529 -21.72 11.10 27.77
C ARG A 529 -22.67 12.28 27.64
N VAL A 530 -23.36 12.61 28.71
CA VAL A 530 -24.20 13.81 28.85
C VAL A 530 -23.42 14.85 29.66
N GLY A 531 -23.26 16.05 29.14
CA GLY A 531 -22.62 17.18 29.80
C GLY A 531 -23.62 18.26 30.17
N ASP A 532 -23.12 19.45 30.54
CA ASP A 532 -23.89 20.60 31.03
C ASP A 532 -24.43 21.53 29.93
N GLY A 533 -24.18 21.20 28.66
CA GLY A 533 -24.55 22.01 27.48
C GLY A 533 -23.51 23.05 27.06
N SER A 534 -22.40 23.18 27.76
CA SER A 534 -21.32 24.09 27.36
C SER A 534 -20.53 23.60 26.17
N VAL A 535 -20.19 22.31 26.13
CA VAL A 535 -19.33 21.68 25.09
C VAL A 535 -19.95 20.40 24.60
N CYS A 536 -19.98 20.24 23.26
CA CYS A 536 -20.30 18.98 22.60
C CYS A 536 -19.09 18.50 21.79
N LEU A 537 -18.60 17.29 22.04
CA LEU A 537 -17.54 16.61 21.32
C LEU A 537 -18.16 15.58 20.37
N LEU A 538 -17.94 15.72 19.07
CA LEU A 538 -18.36 14.78 18.03
C LEU A 538 -17.14 13.97 17.60
N GLY A 539 -17.01 12.75 18.13
CA GLY A 539 -15.93 11.83 17.76
C GLY A 539 -16.28 11.01 16.52
N ILE A 540 -15.37 10.94 15.55
CA ILE A 540 -15.55 10.17 14.33
C ILE A 540 -14.56 8.99 14.34
N GLY A 541 -15.07 7.76 14.30
CA GLY A 541 -14.28 6.54 14.27
C GLY A 541 -13.28 6.44 15.43
N LYS A 542 -12.00 6.20 15.12
CA LYS A 542 -10.93 6.11 16.15
C LYS A 542 -10.89 7.30 17.12
N SER A 543 -11.26 8.50 16.68
CA SER A 543 -11.17 9.71 17.51
C SER A 543 -12.17 9.76 18.66
N VAL A 544 -13.16 8.85 18.71
CA VAL A 544 -14.09 8.72 19.84
C VAL A 544 -13.34 8.46 21.16
N GLY A 545 -12.32 7.59 21.14
CA GLY A 545 -11.50 7.33 22.32
C GLY A 545 -10.78 8.57 22.83
N ALA A 546 -10.26 9.40 21.93
CA ALA A 546 -9.62 10.67 22.27
C ALA A 546 -10.63 11.70 22.80
N CYS A 547 -11.86 11.74 22.26
CA CYS A 547 -12.94 12.60 22.77
C CYS A 547 -13.36 12.22 24.20
N LEU A 548 -13.46 10.92 24.51
CA LEU A 548 -13.75 10.45 25.86
C LEU A 548 -12.64 10.84 26.84
N ALA A 549 -11.39 10.61 26.49
CA ALA A 549 -10.24 11.02 27.31
C ALA A 549 -10.18 12.55 27.51
N ALA A 550 -10.49 13.32 26.46
CA ALA A 550 -10.60 14.78 26.57
C ALA A 550 -11.74 15.21 27.52
N ALA A 551 -12.90 14.56 27.45
CA ALA A 551 -14.01 14.85 28.34
C ALA A 551 -13.67 14.57 29.81
N ASP A 552 -12.92 13.49 30.11
CA ASP A 552 -12.44 13.20 31.48
C ASP A 552 -11.46 14.27 31.96
N GLU A 553 -10.53 14.73 31.13
CA GLU A 553 -9.57 15.79 31.45
C GLU A 553 -10.28 17.15 31.66
N LEU A 554 -11.30 17.44 30.83
CA LEU A 554 -12.11 18.65 30.94
C LEU A 554 -12.93 18.65 32.24
N ALA A 555 -13.55 17.51 32.62
CA ALA A 555 -14.32 17.35 33.84
C ALA A 555 -13.48 17.57 35.11
N ALA A 556 -12.21 17.10 35.12
CA ALA A 556 -11.27 17.40 36.19
C ALA A 556 -10.99 18.91 36.34
N GLY A 557 -11.18 19.69 35.25
CA GLY A 557 -11.10 21.15 35.22
C GLY A 557 -12.44 21.88 35.38
N GLY A 558 -13.54 21.17 35.69
CA GLY A 558 -14.87 21.75 35.90
C GLY A 558 -15.69 22.04 34.64
N ILE A 559 -15.31 21.44 33.48
CA ILE A 559 -16.05 21.53 32.23
C ILE A 559 -16.65 20.16 31.92
N ASP A 560 -17.98 20.04 31.95
CA ASP A 560 -18.66 18.77 31.71
C ASP A 560 -19.18 18.67 30.27
N ALA A 561 -18.39 17.99 29.40
CA ALA A 561 -18.64 17.90 27.98
C ALA A 561 -19.59 16.75 27.63
N THR A 562 -20.54 17.00 26.73
CA THR A 562 -21.29 15.96 26.00
C THR A 562 -20.39 15.29 24.97
N VAL A 563 -20.46 13.95 24.87
CA VAL A 563 -19.68 13.19 23.87
C VAL A 563 -20.61 12.32 23.02
N TRP A 564 -20.54 12.49 21.74
CA TRP A 564 -21.19 11.65 20.75
C TRP A 564 -20.18 10.82 19.96
N ASP A 565 -20.52 9.56 19.75
CA ASP A 565 -19.97 8.72 18.70
C ASP A 565 -20.81 8.90 17.43
N VAL A 566 -20.23 9.52 16.42
CA VAL A 566 -20.93 9.84 15.18
C VAL A 566 -21.34 8.59 14.41
N ARG A 567 -20.53 7.54 14.43
CA ARG A 567 -20.73 6.24 13.78
C ARG A 567 -20.98 6.32 12.26
N VAL A 568 -21.95 7.11 11.83
CA VAL A 568 -22.32 7.35 10.43
C VAL A 568 -22.19 8.84 10.14
N VAL A 569 -21.25 9.16 9.25
CA VAL A 569 -20.98 10.56 8.87
C VAL A 569 -22.03 11.07 7.87
N SER A 570 -22.40 10.21 6.92
CA SER A 570 -23.41 10.52 5.90
C SER A 570 -24.36 9.30 5.74
N PRO A 571 -25.67 9.48 5.84
CA PRO A 571 -26.35 10.69 6.33
C PRO A 571 -26.09 10.92 7.82
N PRO A 572 -25.99 12.17 8.29
CA PRO A 572 -25.78 12.47 9.71
C PRO A 572 -27.07 12.26 10.50
N ASP A 573 -26.92 11.84 11.76
CA ASP A 573 -28.04 11.64 12.69
C ASP A 573 -28.68 12.98 13.07
N THR A 574 -29.97 13.11 12.82
CA THR A 574 -30.72 14.36 13.07
C THR A 574 -30.90 14.68 14.56
N ALA A 575 -30.98 13.66 15.43
CA ALA A 575 -31.07 13.87 16.87
C ALA A 575 -29.75 14.37 17.45
N MET A 576 -28.63 13.82 16.98
CA MET A 576 -27.29 14.31 17.31
C MET A 576 -27.10 15.75 16.85
N LEU A 577 -27.49 16.10 15.61
CA LEU A 577 -27.36 17.46 15.05
C LEU A 577 -28.21 18.45 15.89
N ALA A 578 -29.46 18.12 16.21
CA ALA A 578 -30.35 18.94 16.97
C ALA A 578 -29.87 19.17 18.43
N GLU A 579 -29.23 18.19 19.06
CA GLU A 579 -28.60 18.36 20.35
C GLU A 579 -27.31 19.20 20.26
N ALA A 580 -26.44 18.90 19.34
CA ALA A 580 -25.20 19.65 19.11
C ALA A 580 -25.46 21.14 18.85
N ALA A 581 -26.50 21.47 18.08
CA ALA A 581 -26.93 22.82 17.78
C ALA A 581 -27.26 23.68 19.00
N ARG A 582 -27.56 23.08 20.15
CA ARG A 582 -27.93 23.77 21.41
C ARG A 582 -26.75 24.02 22.34
N HIS A 583 -25.58 23.49 22.04
CA HIS A 583 -24.38 23.71 22.85
C HIS A 583 -23.73 25.06 22.55
N ALA A 584 -22.96 25.61 23.50
CA ALA A 584 -22.21 26.84 23.27
C ALA A 584 -21.01 26.61 22.30
N LEU A 585 -20.37 25.44 22.41
CA LEU A 585 -19.24 25.04 21.57
C LEU A 585 -19.41 23.60 21.08
N VAL A 586 -19.25 23.39 19.76
CA VAL A 586 -19.16 22.07 19.16
C VAL A 586 -17.75 21.85 18.63
N VAL A 587 -17.14 20.73 19.00
CA VAL A 587 -15.82 20.32 18.53
C VAL A 587 -15.94 18.97 17.85
N THR A 588 -15.56 18.88 16.57
CA THR A 588 -15.47 17.62 15.84
C THR A 588 -14.03 17.12 15.85
N ALA A 589 -13.83 15.82 15.98
CA ALA A 589 -12.50 15.20 15.94
C ALA A 589 -12.50 13.98 15.02
N GLU A 590 -11.57 14.00 14.04
CA GLU A 590 -11.38 12.94 13.05
C GLU A 590 -9.90 12.66 12.78
N ASP A 591 -9.58 11.45 12.32
CA ASP A 591 -8.26 11.07 11.80
C ASP A 591 -8.16 11.21 10.26
N GLY A 592 -9.14 11.82 9.64
CA GLY A 592 -9.17 12.30 8.26
C GLY A 592 -8.69 13.74 8.13
N VAL A 593 -8.53 14.20 6.86
CA VAL A 593 -8.19 15.60 6.58
C VAL A 593 -9.31 16.54 7.03
N ARG A 594 -8.99 17.56 7.83
CA ARG A 594 -10.00 18.48 8.39
C ARG A 594 -10.72 19.35 7.34
N HIS A 595 -10.07 19.64 6.18
CA HIS A 595 -10.66 20.45 5.12
C HIS A 595 -11.48 19.59 4.16
N GLY A 596 -12.78 19.76 4.15
CA GLY A 596 -13.70 18.93 3.38
C GLY A 596 -13.90 17.52 3.93
N GLY A 597 -13.37 17.22 5.13
CA GLY A 597 -13.58 15.95 5.84
C GLY A 597 -14.89 15.91 6.61
N ALA A 598 -15.03 14.88 7.44
CA ALA A 598 -16.26 14.60 8.19
C ALA A 598 -16.63 15.73 9.16
N GLY A 599 -15.66 16.30 9.87
CA GLY A 599 -15.91 17.41 10.79
C GLY A 599 -16.45 18.65 10.11
N ALA A 600 -15.92 19.01 8.94
CA ALA A 600 -16.41 20.15 8.15
C ALA A 600 -17.85 19.90 7.64
N PHE A 601 -18.13 18.68 7.16
CA PHE A 601 -19.46 18.25 6.72
C PHE A 601 -20.50 18.33 7.87
N LEU A 602 -20.14 17.84 9.05
CA LEU A 602 -21.03 17.91 10.23
C LEU A 602 -21.28 19.35 10.70
N VAL A 603 -20.29 20.24 10.64
CA VAL A 603 -20.46 21.66 10.98
C VAL A 603 -21.44 22.34 10.01
N GLU A 604 -21.34 22.03 8.71
CA GLU A 604 -22.32 22.53 7.71
C GLU A 604 -23.74 22.03 8.04
N ALA A 605 -23.89 20.73 8.35
CA ALA A 605 -25.18 20.15 8.72
C ALA A 605 -25.76 20.77 10.02
N ILE A 606 -24.92 21.03 11.05
CA ILE A 606 -25.34 21.72 12.28
C ILE A 606 -25.78 23.15 11.96
N THR A 607 -25.07 23.85 11.08
CA THR A 607 -25.44 25.22 10.69
C THR A 607 -26.82 25.22 10.01
N ALA A 608 -27.05 24.33 9.06
CA ALA A 608 -28.37 24.20 8.43
C ALA A 608 -29.48 23.85 9.43
N GLN A 609 -29.19 22.99 10.43
CA GLN A 609 -30.13 22.65 11.50
C GLN A 609 -30.45 23.89 12.36
N THR A 610 -29.45 24.69 12.74
CA THR A 610 -29.67 25.89 13.57
C THR A 610 -30.50 26.96 12.84
N GLU A 611 -30.26 27.15 11.54
CA GLU A 611 -31.05 28.04 10.69
C GLU A 611 -32.51 27.58 10.61
N SER A 612 -32.73 26.27 10.41
CA SER A 612 -34.08 25.68 10.40
C SER A 612 -34.83 25.87 11.73
N ASP A 613 -34.12 25.73 12.85
CA ASP A 613 -34.70 25.84 14.21
C ASP A 613 -34.78 27.30 14.71
N GLY A 614 -34.27 28.27 13.93
CA GLY A 614 -34.24 29.69 14.34
C GLY A 614 -33.34 29.96 15.54
N LEU A 615 -32.30 29.14 15.74
CA LEU A 615 -31.34 29.26 16.84
C LEU A 615 -30.12 30.06 16.41
N SER A 616 -29.47 30.71 17.36
CA SER A 616 -28.09 31.19 17.15
C SER A 616 -27.15 30.00 17.23
N GLY A 617 -26.45 29.70 16.16
CA GLY A 617 -25.59 28.52 16.07
C GLY A 617 -24.45 28.49 17.10
N PRO A 618 -23.94 27.28 17.45
CA PRO A 618 -22.80 27.14 18.34
C PRO A 618 -21.52 27.67 17.72
N ALA A 619 -20.54 28.06 18.54
CA ALA A 619 -19.15 28.16 18.04
C ALA A 619 -18.66 26.76 17.65
N THR A 620 -17.85 26.68 16.62
CA THR A 620 -17.38 25.38 16.11
C THR A 620 -15.86 25.31 16.02
N ARG A 621 -15.31 24.12 16.25
CA ARG A 621 -13.90 23.79 15.99
C ARG A 621 -13.81 22.44 15.30
N VAL A 622 -13.17 22.41 14.15
CA VAL A 622 -12.89 21.16 13.40
C VAL A 622 -11.46 20.74 13.68
N LEU A 623 -11.28 19.59 14.31
CA LEU A 623 -10.00 18.96 14.58
C LEU A 623 -9.81 17.76 13.66
N GLY A 624 -8.72 17.74 12.92
CA GLY A 624 -8.38 16.70 11.95
C GLY A 624 -6.99 16.95 11.36
N ILE A 625 -6.55 16.05 10.49
CA ILE A 625 -5.24 16.11 9.86
C ILE A 625 -5.11 17.41 9.05
N PRO A 626 -4.00 18.17 9.22
CA PRO A 626 -3.77 19.38 8.45
C PRO A 626 -3.57 19.07 6.95
N ARG A 627 -3.71 20.11 6.10
CA ARG A 627 -3.51 19.99 4.65
C ARG A 627 -2.01 20.01 4.32
N GLU A 628 -1.32 18.98 4.76
CA GLU A 628 0.12 18.77 4.52
C GLU A 628 0.45 17.27 4.44
N TYR A 629 1.59 16.94 3.86
CA TYR A 629 2.09 15.56 3.86
C TYR A 629 2.74 15.25 5.20
N VAL A 630 2.12 14.35 5.96
CA VAL A 630 2.60 13.93 7.27
C VAL A 630 3.67 12.85 7.11
N ALA A 631 4.83 13.05 7.72
CA ALA A 631 5.93 12.11 7.66
C ALA A 631 5.61 10.78 8.39
N GLN A 632 6.46 9.78 8.19
CA GLN A 632 6.38 8.49 8.89
C GLN A 632 6.69 8.63 10.38
N GLY A 633 6.12 7.73 11.18
CA GLY A 633 6.32 7.66 12.63
C GLY A 633 5.34 6.69 13.26
N LYS A 634 5.27 6.63 14.58
CA LYS A 634 4.19 5.90 15.25
C LYS A 634 2.89 6.67 15.14
N ALA A 635 1.81 5.99 14.76
CA ALA A 635 0.52 6.63 14.49
C ALA A 635 0.01 7.48 15.67
N ASP A 636 0.11 6.97 16.89
CA ASP A 636 -0.38 7.68 18.08
C ASP A 636 0.51 8.89 18.42
N ASP A 637 1.83 8.82 18.23
CA ASP A 637 2.75 9.95 18.43
C ASP A 637 2.46 11.06 17.40
N ILE A 638 2.21 10.69 16.14
CA ILE A 638 1.81 11.64 15.10
C ILE A 638 0.49 12.34 15.48
N LEU A 639 -0.53 11.58 15.87
CA LEU A 639 -1.82 12.15 16.27
C LEU A 639 -1.68 13.09 17.49
N ALA A 640 -0.87 12.72 18.50
CA ALA A 640 -0.57 13.56 19.64
C ALA A 640 0.15 14.86 19.24
N SER A 641 1.13 14.78 18.35
CA SER A 641 1.85 15.97 17.83
C SER A 641 0.92 16.95 17.08
N LEU A 642 -0.13 16.44 16.45
CA LEU A 642 -1.16 17.21 15.76
C LEU A 642 -2.29 17.70 16.70
N GLY A 643 -2.24 17.34 18.01
CA GLY A 643 -3.26 17.70 18.99
C GLY A 643 -4.57 16.96 18.80
N LEU A 644 -4.53 15.73 18.26
CA LEU A 644 -5.68 14.86 18.00
C LEU A 644 -5.80 13.73 19.04
N ASP A 645 -4.99 13.76 20.10
CA ASP A 645 -5.15 12.95 21.31
C ASP A 645 -6.07 13.64 22.35
N GLY A 646 -6.36 12.97 23.46
CA GLY A 646 -7.25 13.50 24.50
C GLY A 646 -6.78 14.85 25.05
N ALA A 647 -5.48 14.99 25.34
CA ALA A 647 -4.90 16.23 25.89
C ALA A 647 -4.94 17.38 24.86
N GLY A 648 -4.64 17.11 23.61
CA GLY A 648 -4.72 18.09 22.52
C GLY A 648 -6.14 18.60 22.27
N ILE A 649 -7.13 17.68 22.25
CA ILE A 649 -8.56 18.02 22.14
C ILE A 649 -8.99 18.88 23.34
N ALA A 650 -8.68 18.46 24.57
CA ALA A 650 -9.03 19.23 25.78
C ALA A 650 -8.40 20.64 25.77
N LYS A 651 -7.13 20.76 25.36
CA LYS A 651 -6.46 22.05 25.19
C LYS A 651 -7.16 22.92 24.16
N SER A 652 -7.58 22.34 23.03
CA SER A 652 -8.31 23.06 21.96
C SER A 652 -9.68 23.57 22.46
N VAL A 653 -10.41 22.76 23.22
CA VAL A 653 -11.68 23.15 23.87
C VAL A 653 -11.48 24.34 24.82
N ARG A 654 -10.52 24.23 25.74
CA ARG A 654 -10.25 25.34 26.71
C ARG A 654 -9.93 26.64 26.00
N ARG A 655 -9.10 26.58 24.95
CA ARG A 655 -8.78 27.75 24.15
C ARG A 655 -10.01 28.33 23.45
N ALA A 656 -10.84 27.47 22.85
CA ALA A 656 -12.05 27.93 22.16
C ALA A 656 -13.05 28.57 23.10
N LEU A 657 -13.21 28.06 24.35
CA LEU A 657 -14.08 28.63 25.34
C LEU A 657 -13.64 30.04 25.81
N VAL A 658 -12.32 30.30 25.86
CA VAL A 658 -11.79 31.63 26.18
C VAL A 658 -12.07 32.65 25.05
N ASP A 659 -12.08 32.15 23.81
CA ASP A 659 -12.34 32.98 22.63
C ASP A 659 -13.85 33.26 22.40
N LEU A 660 -14.76 32.63 23.17
CA LEU A 660 -16.19 32.92 23.06
C LEU A 660 -16.50 34.31 23.59
N PRO A 661 -17.36 35.10 22.92
CA PRO A 661 -17.80 36.39 23.43
C PRO A 661 -18.53 36.18 24.76
N THR A 662 -18.12 36.93 25.77
CA THR A 662 -18.85 36.95 27.04
C THR A 662 -20.23 37.53 26.82
N THR A 663 -21.25 37.00 27.50
CA THR A 663 -22.65 37.51 27.42
C THR A 663 -22.79 39.01 27.73
N ALA A 664 -21.72 39.65 28.19
CA ALA A 664 -21.66 41.10 28.45
C ALA A 664 -21.39 41.94 27.18
N ASP A 665 -20.92 41.32 26.08
CA ASP A 665 -20.55 42.00 24.84
C ASP A 665 -21.66 42.01 23.77
N VAL A 666 -22.83 41.45 24.06
CA VAL A 666 -24.00 41.51 23.15
C VAL A 666 -24.80 42.77 23.45
N PRO A 667 -24.84 43.75 22.55
CA PRO A 667 -25.68 44.95 22.72
C PRO A 667 -27.14 44.48 22.80
N PRO A 668 -27.95 45.03 23.73
CA PRO A 668 -29.38 44.75 23.78
C PRO A 668 -30.06 45.20 22.48
N HIS A 669 -30.80 44.28 21.85
CA HIS A 669 -31.62 44.54 20.66
C HIS A 669 -32.76 45.47 20.97
#